data_b9022157cff4b1cb20c05fe0c887b968
#
_entry.id   b9022157cff4b1cb20c05fe0c887b968
#
_cell.length_a   1.000
_cell.length_b   1.000
_cell.length_c   1.000
_cell.angle_alpha   90.00
_cell.angle_beta   90.00
_cell.angle_gamma   90.00
#
_symmetry.space_group_name_H-M   'P 1'
#
loop_
_entity.id
_entity.type
_entity.pdbx_description
1 polymer ?
#
loop_
_entity_poly.entity_id
_entity_poly.type
_entity_poly.pdbx_seq_one_letter_code
_entity_poly.pdbx_strand_id
1 'polypeptide(L)'
;MAFDIDMIKKVYANFGSRVEAARKVVGRPLTLSEKILYAHLWDGDPKTAFKRGADYVDFAPDRVAMQDATAQMALLQFMQAGRPQVAVPSTVHCDHLITAKEGAAIDLPHAKTESAEVFDFLSSVSNKYGIGFWKPGAGIIHQVVLENYAFPGGMMIGTDSHTVNAGGLGMVAIGVGGADACDVMAGLPWELKFPKLIGVKLTGKLNGWTAAKDVILKVAGILTVKGGTGAIVEYFGDGATSMSCTGKGTICNMGAEIGATTSTFGYDESMERYLRATGRNEVADEANKIAAYLTGDAEVYADPENYFDQVIEIDLDTLEPYLNGPFTPDLATPVSQMKTEAEKNGWPLKVEWGLIGSCTNSSYEDLSRAASIANQAIAKGLVTKAEFGINPGSEQVRYTADRDGYLKTFEDLNATIFTNACGPCIGMWDRTGAEKAEKNTIVHSFNRNFAKRADGNPNTYAFVASPEMVAAIAISGNLGFNPLTDTLTNDKGEQVKLDPPTGYELPTKGFAVEDAGFQAPALDGSKVEVLVSPTSHRLQLLAPFTPWEGTDLKGLKLLIKAKGKCTTDHISMAGPWLKFRGHLDNISNNMLIGAVNYFNDKTDNVKNELTGEYGPVPATQRDYKAAGLGSIVVGDENYGEGSSREHAAMEPRHLGVRAVLVKSFARIHETNLKKQGMLGLTFADKDDYDKILEDDTIDILGLTEFAPDKPLTLVLHHADGTTEQFAVNHSYNAQQIDWFKAGGALNIIRAEAAAKAVL
;
A
#
# COMPACT_ATOMS: atom_id res chain seq x y z
N MET A 1 -22.80 6.75 -16.55
CA MET A 1 -21.72 6.60 -17.58
C MET A 1 -20.49 6.13 -16.84
N ALA A 2 -19.82 5.07 -17.30
CA ALA A 2 -18.63 4.57 -16.65
C ALA A 2 -17.47 5.59 -16.80
N PHE A 3 -16.71 5.79 -15.72
CA PHE A 3 -15.48 6.57 -15.80
C PHE A 3 -14.49 5.89 -16.76
N ASP A 4 -13.70 6.68 -17.46
CA ASP A 4 -12.57 6.24 -18.30
C ASP A 4 -12.92 5.19 -19.39
N ILE A 5 -14.18 5.09 -19.83
CA ILE A 5 -14.61 4.07 -20.80
C ILE A 5 -13.85 4.10 -22.12
N ASP A 6 -13.47 5.28 -22.60
CA ASP A 6 -12.71 5.41 -23.84
C ASP A 6 -11.28 4.86 -23.68
N MET A 7 -10.66 5.03 -22.51
CA MET A 7 -9.38 4.42 -22.18
C MET A 7 -9.52 2.89 -22.15
N ILE A 8 -10.54 2.35 -21.48
CA ILE A 8 -10.80 0.90 -21.40
C ILE A 8 -10.98 0.29 -22.80
N LYS A 9 -11.77 0.93 -23.66
CA LYS A 9 -11.95 0.49 -25.05
C LYS A 9 -10.63 0.46 -25.82
N LYS A 10 -9.74 1.44 -25.62
CA LYS A 10 -8.39 1.44 -26.23
C LYS A 10 -7.53 0.29 -25.75
N VAL A 11 -7.55 -0.01 -24.44
CA VAL A 11 -6.84 -1.15 -23.86
C VAL A 11 -7.32 -2.45 -24.49
N TYR A 12 -8.63 -2.67 -24.52
CA TYR A 12 -9.22 -3.91 -25.06
C TYR A 12 -9.03 -4.08 -26.56
N ALA A 13 -9.01 -2.99 -27.33
CA ALA A 13 -8.78 -3.04 -28.79
C ALA A 13 -7.42 -3.67 -29.16
N ASN A 14 -6.41 -3.53 -28.29
CA ASN A 14 -5.06 -4.04 -28.52
C ASN A 14 -4.74 -5.28 -27.70
N PHE A 15 -5.56 -5.62 -26.70
CA PHE A 15 -5.24 -6.66 -25.72
C PHE A 15 -5.04 -8.02 -26.37
N GLY A 16 -5.97 -8.49 -27.18
CA GLY A 16 -5.91 -9.79 -27.84
C GLY A 16 -4.70 -9.93 -28.76
N SER A 17 -4.42 -8.92 -29.62
CA SER A 17 -3.28 -8.97 -30.53
C SER A 17 -1.94 -9.01 -29.78
N ARG A 18 -1.80 -8.27 -28.69
CA ARG A 18 -0.60 -8.29 -27.84
C ARG A 18 -0.43 -9.61 -27.12
N VAL A 19 -1.51 -10.24 -26.64
CA VAL A 19 -1.47 -11.60 -26.04
C VAL A 19 -1.03 -12.62 -27.07
N GLU A 20 -1.54 -12.57 -28.31
CA GLU A 20 -1.10 -13.49 -29.36
C GLU A 20 0.37 -13.27 -29.74
N ALA A 21 0.85 -12.04 -29.76
CA ALA A 21 2.27 -11.75 -29.96
C ALA A 21 3.11 -12.30 -28.79
N ALA A 22 2.64 -12.16 -27.55
CA ALA A 22 3.28 -12.70 -26.36
C ALA A 22 3.39 -14.25 -26.43
N ARG A 23 2.30 -14.95 -26.80
CA ARG A 23 2.33 -16.41 -26.98
C ARG A 23 3.41 -16.87 -27.98
N LYS A 24 3.60 -16.11 -29.06
CA LYS A 24 4.62 -16.42 -30.06
C LYS A 24 6.04 -16.28 -29.54
N VAL A 25 6.33 -15.20 -28.79
CA VAL A 25 7.68 -14.96 -28.26
C VAL A 25 7.99 -15.83 -27.04
N VAL A 26 7.00 -16.14 -26.21
CA VAL A 26 7.14 -17.01 -25.03
C VAL A 26 7.14 -18.49 -25.42
N GLY A 27 6.44 -18.86 -26.50
CA GLY A 27 6.42 -20.21 -27.09
C GLY A 27 5.60 -21.23 -26.28
N ARG A 28 4.68 -20.78 -25.42
CA ARG A 28 3.80 -21.65 -24.60
C ARG A 28 2.51 -20.92 -24.20
N PRO A 29 1.51 -21.64 -23.63
CA PRO A 29 0.36 -21.03 -22.98
C PRO A 29 0.76 -20.05 -21.88
N LEU A 30 -0.08 -19.03 -21.66
CA LEU A 30 0.19 -17.93 -20.74
C LEU A 30 -0.78 -17.92 -19.54
N THR A 31 -0.25 -17.59 -18.37
CA THR A 31 -1.07 -17.23 -17.20
C THR A 31 -1.81 -15.92 -17.46
N LEU A 32 -2.85 -15.63 -16.69
CA LEU A 32 -3.52 -14.32 -16.75
C LEU A 32 -2.55 -13.17 -16.47
N SER A 33 -1.74 -13.32 -15.44
CA SER A 33 -0.74 -12.32 -15.06
C SER A 33 0.22 -12.00 -16.21
N GLU A 34 0.71 -13.01 -16.93
CA GLU A 34 1.56 -12.81 -18.11
C GLU A 34 0.81 -12.10 -19.23
N LYS A 35 -0.45 -12.48 -19.49
CA LYS A 35 -1.27 -11.80 -20.52
C LYS A 35 -1.39 -10.31 -20.23
N ILE A 36 -1.68 -9.93 -18.98
CA ILE A 36 -1.82 -8.52 -18.60
C ILE A 36 -0.47 -7.80 -18.70
N LEU A 37 0.60 -8.38 -18.16
CA LEU A 37 1.93 -7.78 -18.21
C LEU A 37 2.39 -7.53 -19.65
N TYR A 38 2.30 -8.54 -20.53
CA TYR A 38 2.69 -8.39 -21.94
C TYR A 38 1.78 -7.43 -22.72
N ALA A 39 0.50 -7.31 -22.34
CA ALA A 39 -0.42 -6.36 -22.97
C ALA A 39 -0.13 -4.89 -22.59
N HIS A 40 0.62 -4.66 -21.51
CA HIS A 40 0.93 -3.32 -20.99
C HIS A 40 2.40 -2.92 -21.12
N LEU A 41 3.15 -3.53 -22.04
CA LEU A 41 4.53 -3.10 -22.32
C LEU A 41 4.54 -1.66 -22.85
N TRP A 42 5.48 -0.84 -22.35
CA TRP A 42 5.66 0.53 -22.80
C TRP A 42 5.95 0.64 -24.28
N ASP A 43 6.84 -0.22 -24.79
CA ASP A 43 7.24 -0.25 -26.20
C ASP A 43 6.20 -0.87 -27.15
N GLY A 44 5.03 -1.25 -26.65
CA GLY A 44 3.93 -1.81 -27.41
C GLY A 44 3.99 -3.33 -27.54
N ASP A 45 4.09 -3.87 -28.77
CA ASP A 45 4.00 -5.31 -29.00
C ASP A 45 5.21 -6.08 -28.44
N PRO A 46 4.99 -7.26 -27.79
CA PRO A 46 6.06 -8.10 -27.26
C PRO A 46 7.03 -8.56 -28.36
N LYS A 47 8.33 -8.33 -28.15
CA LYS A 47 9.41 -8.72 -29.09
C LYS A 47 10.28 -9.85 -28.54
N THR A 48 10.33 -9.99 -27.21
CA THR A 48 11.15 -10.99 -26.51
C THR A 48 10.38 -11.56 -25.33
N ALA A 49 10.75 -12.76 -24.90
CA ALA A 49 10.29 -13.32 -23.63
C ALA A 49 11.15 -12.78 -22.48
N PHE A 50 10.51 -12.36 -21.40
CA PHE A 50 11.20 -11.87 -20.21
C PHE A 50 11.40 -12.98 -19.18
N LYS A 51 12.55 -12.96 -18.51
CA LYS A 51 12.89 -13.90 -17.44
C LYS A 51 12.33 -13.43 -16.10
N ARG A 52 11.45 -14.23 -15.52
CA ARG A 52 10.84 -13.97 -14.21
C ARG A 52 11.91 -13.84 -13.12
N GLY A 53 11.77 -12.85 -12.26
CA GLY A 53 12.68 -12.56 -11.16
C GLY A 53 14.06 -12.05 -11.58
N ALA A 54 14.28 -11.71 -12.86
CA ALA A 54 15.56 -11.26 -13.38
C ALA A 54 15.47 -9.99 -14.21
N ASP A 55 14.68 -9.96 -15.28
CA ASP A 55 14.62 -8.87 -16.21
C ASP A 55 13.85 -7.67 -15.67
N TYR A 56 14.33 -6.45 -15.92
CA TYR A 56 13.59 -5.22 -15.68
C TYR A 56 12.84 -4.82 -16.93
N VAL A 57 11.59 -4.44 -16.80
CA VAL A 57 10.67 -4.18 -17.91
C VAL A 57 9.91 -2.88 -17.65
N ASP A 58 9.81 -2.06 -18.68
CA ASP A 58 9.03 -0.83 -18.67
C ASP A 58 7.57 -1.11 -19.07
N PHE A 59 6.66 -0.68 -18.22
CA PHE A 59 5.22 -0.83 -18.41
C PHE A 59 4.51 0.51 -18.58
N ALA A 60 3.33 0.46 -19.18
CA ALA A 60 2.41 1.57 -19.35
C ALA A 60 1.13 1.34 -18.53
N PRO A 61 1.09 1.70 -17.23
CA PRO A 61 -0.13 1.61 -16.45
C PRO A 61 -1.26 2.46 -17.03
N ASP A 62 -2.49 1.96 -16.98
CA ASP A 62 -3.66 2.63 -17.53
C ASP A 62 -4.11 3.81 -16.68
N ARG A 63 -3.85 3.75 -15.36
CA ARG A 63 -4.26 4.79 -14.43
C ARG A 63 -3.45 4.82 -13.14
N VAL A 64 -3.60 5.93 -12.40
CA VAL A 64 -3.00 6.17 -11.08
C VAL A 64 -4.09 6.48 -10.05
N ALA A 65 -4.03 5.86 -8.87
CA ALA A 65 -4.85 6.22 -7.72
C ALA A 65 -3.98 6.65 -6.54
N MET A 66 -4.37 7.72 -5.86
CA MET A 66 -3.61 8.29 -4.74
C MET A 66 -4.50 8.53 -3.54
N GLN A 67 -4.02 8.22 -2.33
CA GLN A 67 -4.68 8.60 -1.08
C GLN A 67 -4.12 9.94 -0.56
N ASP A 68 -4.89 10.64 0.26
CA ASP A 68 -4.63 12.03 0.64
C ASP A 68 -3.31 12.27 1.40
N ALA A 69 -2.80 11.31 2.16
CA ALA A 69 -1.54 11.51 2.88
C ALA A 69 -0.32 11.46 1.94
N THR A 70 -0.32 10.57 0.92
CA THR A 70 0.78 10.41 -0.05
C THR A 70 0.62 11.29 -1.28
N ALA A 71 -0.60 11.61 -1.68
CA ALA A 71 -0.88 12.49 -2.81
C ALA A 71 -0.28 13.89 -2.65
N GLN A 72 -0.17 14.40 -1.42
CA GLN A 72 0.41 15.70 -1.16
C GLN A 72 1.78 15.84 -1.80
N MET A 73 2.70 14.95 -1.46
CA MET A 73 4.07 15.01 -1.98
C MET A 73 4.15 14.59 -3.45
N ALA A 74 3.37 13.60 -3.88
CA ALA A 74 3.32 13.18 -5.28
C ALA A 74 2.88 14.32 -6.21
N LEU A 75 1.87 15.09 -5.81
CA LEU A 75 1.36 16.21 -6.61
C LEU A 75 2.25 17.45 -6.54
N LEU A 76 2.87 17.72 -5.38
CA LEU A 76 3.91 18.75 -5.29
C LEU A 76 5.10 18.45 -6.21
N GLN A 77 5.50 17.17 -6.32
CA GLN A 77 6.52 16.74 -7.27
C GLN A 77 6.02 16.85 -8.72
N PHE A 78 4.77 16.42 -9.01
CA PHE A 78 4.19 16.54 -10.34
C PHE A 78 4.14 17.99 -10.85
N MET A 79 3.84 18.94 -9.98
CA MET A 79 3.86 20.38 -10.34
C MET A 79 5.22 20.82 -10.87
N GLN A 80 6.33 20.21 -10.41
CA GLN A 80 7.67 20.51 -10.94
C GLN A 80 7.93 19.95 -12.33
N ALA A 81 7.17 18.94 -12.78
CA ALA A 81 7.32 18.34 -14.10
C ALA A 81 6.91 19.27 -15.25
N GLY A 82 6.22 20.39 -14.96
CA GLY A 82 5.81 21.38 -15.95
C GLY A 82 4.78 20.90 -16.96
N ARG A 83 4.05 19.82 -16.66
CA ARG A 83 2.99 19.29 -17.51
C ARG A 83 1.69 20.08 -17.30
N PRO A 84 0.90 20.36 -18.35
CA PRO A 84 -0.37 21.07 -18.22
C PRO A 84 -1.46 20.23 -17.56
N GLN A 85 -1.39 18.90 -17.68
CA GLN A 85 -2.30 17.91 -17.08
C GLN A 85 -1.64 16.53 -17.04
N VAL A 86 -2.24 15.61 -16.29
CA VAL A 86 -1.76 14.23 -16.19
C VAL A 86 -1.90 13.48 -17.52
N ALA A 87 -0.95 12.58 -17.80
CA ALA A 87 -0.91 11.79 -19.03
C ALA A 87 -1.86 10.58 -19.01
N VAL A 88 -2.23 10.10 -17.83
CA VAL A 88 -3.14 8.98 -17.63
C VAL A 88 -4.25 9.36 -16.67
N PRO A 89 -5.44 8.76 -16.74
CA PRO A 89 -6.49 8.95 -15.76
C PRO A 89 -5.97 8.78 -14.34
N SER A 90 -6.19 9.76 -13.50
CA SER A 90 -5.67 9.80 -12.14
C SER A 90 -6.73 10.28 -11.15
N THR A 91 -6.69 9.77 -9.93
CA THR A 91 -7.63 10.15 -8.86
C THR A 91 -6.94 10.34 -7.53
N VAL A 92 -7.49 11.26 -6.73
CA VAL A 92 -7.14 11.49 -5.32
C VAL A 92 -8.33 11.15 -4.44
N HIS A 93 -8.09 10.46 -3.34
CA HIS A 93 -9.11 9.99 -2.40
C HIS A 93 -8.76 10.43 -0.98
N CYS A 94 -9.70 11.07 -0.28
CA CYS A 94 -9.46 11.60 1.07
C CYS A 94 -10.01 10.65 2.13
N ASP A 95 -9.20 9.67 2.54
CA ASP A 95 -9.58 8.60 3.45
C ASP A 95 -8.58 8.31 4.58
N HIS A 96 -7.40 8.93 4.58
CA HIS A 96 -6.35 8.67 5.57
C HIS A 96 -6.27 9.74 6.68
N LEU A 97 -6.71 10.97 6.42
CA LEU A 97 -6.60 12.10 7.37
C LEU A 97 -7.89 12.29 8.19
N ILE A 98 -8.58 11.22 8.53
CA ILE A 98 -9.81 11.23 9.31
C ILE A 98 -9.62 10.33 10.53
N THR A 99 -9.61 10.92 11.73
CA THR A 99 -9.47 10.18 12.99
C THR A 99 -10.83 9.67 13.44
N ALA A 100 -10.92 8.37 13.70
CA ALA A 100 -12.08 7.73 14.31
C ALA A 100 -12.05 7.94 15.82
N LYS A 101 -13.16 8.40 16.42
CA LYS A 101 -13.29 8.63 17.86
C LYS A 101 -14.73 8.44 18.35
N GLU A 102 -15.63 9.32 17.95
CA GLU A 102 -17.00 9.40 18.47
C GLU A 102 -18.04 8.94 17.46
N GLY A 103 -17.65 8.75 16.21
CA GLY A 103 -18.50 8.35 15.11
C GLY A 103 -18.58 9.40 14.00
N ALA A 104 -19.06 8.96 12.83
CA ALA A 104 -19.01 9.73 11.57
C ALA A 104 -19.60 11.14 11.66
N ALA A 105 -20.69 11.32 12.41
CA ALA A 105 -21.38 12.61 12.56
C ALA A 105 -20.52 13.70 13.21
N ILE A 106 -19.54 13.31 14.03
CA ILE A 106 -18.63 14.22 14.76
C ILE A 106 -17.24 14.21 14.10
N ASP A 107 -16.71 13.03 13.80
CA ASP A 107 -15.35 12.85 13.36
C ASP A 107 -15.09 13.47 11.97
N LEU A 108 -16.04 13.34 11.03
CA LEU A 108 -15.89 13.88 9.67
C LEU A 108 -15.88 15.43 9.63
N PRO A 109 -16.80 16.15 10.28
CA PRO A 109 -16.71 17.62 10.40
C PRO A 109 -15.42 18.09 11.05
N HIS A 110 -14.95 17.39 12.10
CA HIS A 110 -13.69 17.69 12.76
C HIS A 110 -12.51 17.57 11.80
N ALA A 111 -12.39 16.44 11.09
CA ALA A 111 -11.33 16.22 10.11
C ALA A 111 -11.34 17.26 8.97
N LYS A 112 -12.53 17.62 8.46
CA LYS A 112 -12.67 18.68 7.45
C LYS A 112 -12.15 20.04 7.93
N THR A 113 -12.27 20.34 9.21
CA THR A 113 -11.75 21.57 9.79
C THR A 113 -10.25 21.48 10.05
N GLU A 114 -9.79 20.40 10.68
CA GLU A 114 -8.38 20.20 11.03
C GLU A 114 -7.46 20.10 9.81
N SER A 115 -7.92 19.43 8.76
CA SER A 115 -7.15 19.21 7.53
C SER A 115 -7.62 20.05 6.35
N ALA A 116 -8.38 21.13 6.58
CA ALA A 116 -8.92 21.99 5.52
C ALA A 116 -7.87 22.41 4.49
N GLU A 117 -6.73 22.90 4.95
CA GLU A 117 -5.62 23.35 4.11
C GLU A 117 -5.14 22.25 3.14
N VAL A 118 -5.03 21.01 3.62
CA VAL A 118 -4.59 19.87 2.79
C VAL A 118 -5.68 19.49 1.79
N PHE A 119 -6.93 19.43 2.23
CA PHE A 119 -8.04 19.09 1.32
C PHE A 119 -8.26 20.18 0.26
N ASP A 120 -8.10 21.45 0.58
CA ASP A 120 -8.16 22.57 -0.36
C ASP A 120 -7.01 22.50 -1.38
N PHE A 121 -5.80 22.21 -0.94
CA PHE A 121 -4.67 21.94 -1.84
C PHE A 121 -4.97 20.78 -2.78
N LEU A 122 -5.35 19.61 -2.26
CA LEU A 122 -5.61 18.42 -3.05
C LEU A 122 -6.77 18.63 -4.04
N SER A 123 -7.83 19.33 -3.62
CA SER A 123 -8.95 19.68 -4.48
C SER A 123 -8.52 20.63 -5.61
N SER A 124 -7.77 21.69 -5.30
CA SER A 124 -7.36 22.70 -6.27
C SER A 124 -6.33 22.14 -7.27
N VAL A 125 -5.33 21.40 -6.80
CA VAL A 125 -4.33 20.78 -7.70
C VAL A 125 -4.95 19.71 -8.58
N SER A 126 -5.89 18.90 -8.06
CA SER A 126 -6.63 17.93 -8.85
C SER A 126 -7.46 18.60 -9.94
N ASN A 127 -8.19 19.66 -9.56
CA ASN A 127 -8.99 20.46 -10.48
C ASN A 127 -8.15 21.06 -11.62
N LYS A 128 -6.93 21.54 -11.31
CA LYS A 128 -6.00 22.12 -12.27
C LYS A 128 -5.48 21.12 -13.28
N TYR A 129 -5.08 19.94 -12.82
CA TYR A 129 -4.30 19.00 -13.64
C TYR A 129 -5.08 17.84 -14.24
N GLY A 130 -6.43 17.92 -14.22
CA GLY A 130 -7.28 16.90 -14.85
C GLY A 130 -7.44 15.63 -14.01
N ILE A 131 -7.36 15.73 -12.68
CA ILE A 131 -7.42 14.62 -11.73
C ILE A 131 -8.80 14.58 -11.07
N GLY A 132 -9.43 13.41 -11.00
CA GLY A 132 -10.66 13.23 -10.24
C GLY A 132 -10.39 13.31 -8.73
N PHE A 133 -11.25 14.03 -7.99
CA PHE A 133 -11.07 14.23 -6.55
C PHE A 133 -12.26 13.69 -5.76
N TRP A 134 -11.99 12.75 -4.86
CA TRP A 134 -12.96 12.17 -3.94
C TRP A 134 -12.79 12.81 -2.56
N LYS A 135 -13.82 13.54 -2.15
CA LYS A 135 -13.84 14.38 -0.94
C LYS A 135 -13.77 13.54 0.34
N PRO A 136 -13.35 14.14 1.47
CA PRO A 136 -13.42 13.47 2.77
C PRO A 136 -14.82 12.96 3.08
N GLY A 137 -14.93 11.67 3.40
CA GLY A 137 -16.20 10.96 3.63
C GLY A 137 -16.77 10.24 2.40
N ALA A 138 -16.18 10.42 1.21
CA ALA A 138 -16.61 9.71 0.00
C ALA A 138 -16.38 8.20 0.09
N GLY A 139 -15.30 7.78 0.76
CA GLY A 139 -14.99 6.37 0.97
C GLY A 139 -13.51 6.08 1.00
N ILE A 140 -13.21 4.82 1.35
CA ILE A 140 -11.87 4.27 1.34
C ILE A 140 -11.43 4.07 -0.11
N ILE A 141 -10.24 4.57 -0.46
CA ILE A 141 -9.71 4.58 -1.84
C ILE A 141 -9.96 3.28 -2.59
N HIS A 142 -9.64 2.12 -2.00
CA HIS A 142 -9.69 0.84 -2.72
C HIS A 142 -11.11 0.33 -2.94
N GLN A 143 -12.07 0.71 -2.09
CA GLN A 143 -13.49 0.47 -2.30
C GLN A 143 -14.03 1.36 -3.42
N VAL A 144 -13.72 2.65 -3.38
CA VAL A 144 -14.12 3.61 -4.42
C VAL A 144 -13.52 3.22 -5.78
N VAL A 145 -12.25 2.78 -5.82
CA VAL A 145 -11.59 2.28 -7.04
C VAL A 145 -12.30 1.03 -7.57
N LEU A 146 -12.63 0.07 -6.70
CA LEU A 146 -13.31 -1.16 -7.11
C LEU A 146 -14.69 -0.85 -7.68
N GLU A 147 -15.43 0.07 -7.06
CA GLU A 147 -16.79 0.46 -7.46
C GLU A 147 -16.83 1.26 -8.76
N ASN A 148 -15.80 2.05 -9.09
CA ASN A 148 -15.91 3.05 -10.14
C ASN A 148 -14.87 2.90 -11.27
N TYR A 149 -13.70 2.33 -11.03
CA TYR A 149 -12.56 2.43 -11.95
C TYR A 149 -11.93 1.11 -12.34
N ALA A 150 -11.89 0.11 -11.44
CA ALA A 150 -11.28 -1.18 -11.75
C ALA A 150 -12.01 -1.90 -12.89
N PHE A 151 -11.26 -2.56 -13.76
CA PHE A 151 -11.78 -3.31 -14.89
C PHE A 151 -10.90 -4.53 -15.20
N PRO A 152 -11.47 -5.64 -15.70
CA PRO A 152 -10.72 -6.85 -15.99
C PRO A 152 -9.60 -6.62 -17.02
N GLY A 153 -8.42 -7.17 -16.75
CA GLY A 153 -7.27 -7.09 -17.66
C GLY A 153 -6.52 -5.76 -17.65
N GLY A 154 -6.93 -4.78 -16.84
CA GLY A 154 -6.23 -3.50 -16.71
C GLY A 154 -4.97 -3.58 -15.87
N MET A 155 -4.11 -2.55 -15.99
CA MET A 155 -2.95 -2.33 -15.14
C MET A 155 -3.04 -0.98 -14.45
N MET A 156 -2.89 -0.92 -13.13
CA MET A 156 -2.85 0.33 -12.40
C MET A 156 -1.75 0.37 -11.36
N ILE A 157 -1.30 1.55 -11.03
CA ILE A 157 -0.47 1.81 -9.86
C ILE A 157 -1.19 2.75 -8.88
N GLY A 158 -0.85 2.64 -7.61
CA GLY A 158 -1.43 3.53 -6.60
C GLY A 158 -0.48 3.77 -5.45
N THR A 159 -0.60 4.94 -4.82
CA THR A 159 0.28 5.35 -3.73
C THR A 159 -0.11 4.77 -2.37
N ASP A 160 -0.75 3.62 -2.39
CA ASP A 160 -1.10 2.82 -1.22
C ASP A 160 -0.80 1.33 -1.47
N SER A 161 -0.34 0.62 -0.43
CA SER A 161 0.02 -0.79 -0.53
C SER A 161 -1.16 -1.71 -0.87
N HIS A 162 -2.41 -1.30 -0.54
CA HIS A 162 -3.62 -2.07 -0.81
C HIS A 162 -4.27 -1.76 -2.16
N THR A 163 -3.59 -1.04 -3.06
CA THR A 163 -3.97 -0.90 -4.47
C THR A 163 -4.25 -2.27 -5.11
N VAL A 164 -3.59 -3.31 -4.65
CA VAL A 164 -3.77 -4.72 -5.03
C VAL A 164 -5.21 -5.22 -4.90
N ASN A 165 -6.08 -4.54 -4.14
CA ASN A 165 -7.51 -4.85 -3.99
C ASN A 165 -8.24 -4.92 -5.34
N ALA A 166 -7.83 -4.12 -6.32
CA ALA A 166 -8.44 -4.10 -7.65
C ALA A 166 -8.21 -5.41 -8.45
N GLY A 167 -7.31 -6.28 -7.99
CA GLY A 167 -7.17 -7.65 -8.50
C GLY A 167 -8.43 -8.49 -8.35
N GLY A 168 -9.35 -8.11 -7.43
CA GLY A 168 -10.68 -8.69 -7.29
C GLY A 168 -11.58 -8.48 -8.53
N LEU A 169 -11.26 -7.49 -9.37
CA LEU A 169 -11.84 -7.28 -10.70
C LEU A 169 -10.85 -7.62 -11.84
N GLY A 170 -9.89 -8.50 -11.60
CA GLY A 170 -9.00 -9.02 -12.63
C GLY A 170 -7.96 -8.03 -13.16
N MET A 171 -7.57 -7.03 -12.37
CA MET A 171 -6.47 -6.12 -12.70
C MET A 171 -5.12 -6.67 -12.20
N VAL A 172 -4.04 -6.21 -12.82
CA VAL A 172 -2.71 -6.13 -12.21
C VAL A 172 -2.57 -4.73 -11.60
N ALA A 173 -2.84 -4.64 -10.30
CA ALA A 173 -2.87 -3.38 -9.57
C ALA A 173 -1.79 -3.41 -8.48
N ILE A 174 -0.89 -2.41 -8.46
CA ILE A 174 0.34 -2.47 -7.67
C ILE A 174 0.51 -1.20 -6.84
N GLY A 175 0.83 -1.41 -5.55
CA GLY A 175 1.21 -0.32 -4.65
C GLY A 175 2.62 0.19 -4.92
N VAL A 176 2.77 1.52 -5.07
CA VAL A 176 4.02 2.20 -5.41
C VAL A 176 4.27 3.41 -4.53
N GLY A 177 5.45 4.03 -4.65
CA GLY A 177 5.75 5.32 -4.04
C GLY A 177 5.18 6.50 -4.83
N GLY A 178 5.12 7.67 -4.19
CA GLY A 178 4.65 8.90 -4.83
C GLY A 178 5.49 9.31 -6.05
N ALA A 179 6.78 9.00 -6.07
CA ALA A 179 7.66 9.26 -7.21
C ALA A 179 7.28 8.44 -8.45
N ASP A 180 6.92 7.15 -8.29
CA ASP A 180 6.43 6.31 -9.37
C ASP A 180 5.12 6.84 -9.95
N ALA A 181 4.19 7.22 -9.07
CA ALA A 181 2.92 7.82 -9.46
C ALA A 181 3.15 9.12 -10.25
N CYS A 182 4.06 9.97 -9.79
CA CYS A 182 4.44 11.20 -10.46
C CYS A 182 4.96 10.95 -11.88
N ASP A 183 5.86 9.97 -12.05
CA ASP A 183 6.44 9.63 -13.35
C ASP A 183 5.36 9.19 -14.34
N VAL A 184 4.47 8.28 -13.93
CA VAL A 184 3.38 7.80 -14.80
C VAL A 184 2.39 8.93 -15.11
N MET A 185 2.04 9.77 -14.15
CA MET A 185 1.22 10.97 -14.38
C MET A 185 1.91 11.93 -15.36
N ALA A 186 3.23 12.03 -15.35
CA ALA A 186 4.02 12.86 -16.25
C ALA A 186 4.21 12.22 -17.65
N GLY A 187 3.76 11.01 -17.88
CA GLY A 187 3.84 10.30 -19.15
C GLY A 187 5.16 9.56 -19.37
N LEU A 188 5.74 9.03 -18.31
CA LEU A 188 6.92 8.16 -18.35
C LEU A 188 6.53 6.70 -18.16
N PRO A 189 7.38 5.76 -18.60
CA PRO A 189 7.21 4.35 -18.29
C PRO A 189 7.38 4.08 -16.78
N TRP A 190 6.78 2.99 -16.34
CA TRP A 190 6.97 2.45 -15.00
C TRP A 190 7.78 1.16 -15.05
N GLU A 191 8.96 1.15 -14.47
CA GLU A 191 9.87 0.00 -14.46
C GLU A 191 9.51 -0.97 -13.34
N LEU A 192 9.36 -2.24 -13.69
CA LEU A 192 9.17 -3.34 -12.75
C LEU A 192 10.09 -4.51 -13.13
N LYS A 193 10.69 -5.14 -12.12
CA LYS A 193 11.34 -6.44 -12.32
C LYS A 193 10.26 -7.48 -12.64
N PHE A 194 10.36 -8.15 -13.81
CA PHE A 194 9.35 -9.10 -14.27
C PHE A 194 9.08 -10.16 -13.20
N PRO A 195 7.86 -10.22 -12.62
CA PRO A 195 7.63 -10.94 -11.37
C PRO A 195 7.64 -12.47 -11.57
N LYS A 196 7.95 -13.18 -10.49
CA LYS A 196 7.63 -14.60 -10.36
C LYS A 196 6.11 -14.78 -10.23
N LEU A 197 5.61 -15.97 -10.41
CA LEU A 197 4.19 -16.28 -10.34
C LEU A 197 3.93 -17.40 -9.33
N ILE A 198 3.00 -17.14 -8.41
CA ILE A 198 2.48 -18.15 -7.47
C ILE A 198 1.05 -18.44 -7.88
N GLY A 199 0.74 -19.70 -8.18
CA GLY A 199 -0.62 -20.14 -8.45
C GLY A 199 -1.30 -20.64 -7.18
N VAL A 200 -2.50 -20.13 -6.88
CA VAL A 200 -3.32 -20.64 -5.79
C VAL A 200 -4.59 -21.24 -6.38
N LYS A 201 -4.65 -22.58 -6.35
CA LYS A 201 -5.81 -23.33 -6.81
C LYS A 201 -6.81 -23.48 -5.69
N LEU A 202 -8.01 -22.99 -5.92
CA LEU A 202 -9.14 -23.08 -5.01
C LEU A 202 -10.15 -24.08 -5.55
N THR A 203 -10.53 -25.06 -4.72
CA THR A 203 -11.53 -26.06 -5.05
C THR A 203 -12.70 -26.00 -4.08
N GLY A 204 -13.87 -26.52 -4.47
CA GLY A 204 -15.07 -26.52 -3.63
C GLY A 204 -15.69 -25.15 -3.45
N LYS A 205 -16.40 -24.93 -2.34
CA LYS A 205 -17.14 -23.69 -2.05
C LYS A 205 -17.01 -23.31 -0.58
N LEU A 206 -17.00 -22.00 -0.30
CA LEU A 206 -17.16 -21.48 1.05
C LEU A 206 -18.52 -21.86 1.60
N ASN A 207 -18.56 -22.28 2.85
CA ASN A 207 -19.79 -22.71 3.50
C ASN A 207 -19.84 -22.35 4.99
N GLY A 208 -21.04 -22.30 5.55
CA GLY A 208 -21.22 -22.04 6.97
C GLY A 208 -20.63 -20.71 7.42
N TRP A 209 -19.69 -20.77 8.36
CA TRP A 209 -19.01 -19.62 8.96
C TRP A 209 -17.79 -19.13 8.17
N THR A 210 -17.40 -19.83 7.12
CA THR A 210 -16.23 -19.42 6.33
C THR A 210 -16.55 -18.28 5.37
N ALA A 211 -15.56 -17.42 5.17
CA ALA A 211 -15.61 -16.27 4.28
C ALA A 211 -14.36 -16.21 3.40
N ALA A 212 -14.36 -15.37 2.38
CA ALA A 212 -13.19 -15.12 1.53
C ALA A 212 -11.96 -14.68 2.37
N LYS A 213 -12.19 -13.97 3.48
CA LYS A 213 -11.14 -13.60 4.44
C LYS A 213 -10.36 -14.81 4.95
N ASP A 214 -11.02 -15.93 5.24
CA ASP A 214 -10.37 -17.12 5.79
C ASP A 214 -9.42 -17.76 4.79
N VAL A 215 -9.68 -17.63 3.49
CA VAL A 215 -8.78 -18.07 2.43
C VAL A 215 -7.45 -17.36 2.52
N ILE A 216 -7.46 -16.02 2.54
CA ILE A 216 -6.22 -15.25 2.58
C ILE A 216 -5.51 -15.34 3.96
N LEU A 217 -6.26 -15.51 5.05
CA LEU A 217 -5.67 -15.77 6.36
C LEU A 217 -4.90 -17.09 6.38
N LYS A 218 -5.44 -18.13 5.75
CA LYS A 218 -4.74 -19.42 5.55
C LYS A 218 -3.55 -19.28 4.62
N VAL A 219 -3.66 -18.58 3.50
CA VAL A 219 -2.55 -18.31 2.57
C VAL A 219 -1.44 -17.54 3.28
N ALA A 220 -1.77 -16.56 4.13
CA ALA A 220 -0.79 -15.82 4.92
C ALA A 220 -0.03 -16.74 5.89
N GLY A 221 -0.72 -17.70 6.49
CA GLY A 221 -0.07 -18.72 7.33
C GLY A 221 0.88 -19.65 6.54
N ILE A 222 0.60 -19.90 5.27
CA ILE A 222 1.43 -20.76 4.41
C ILE A 222 2.65 -19.99 3.87
N LEU A 223 2.43 -18.83 3.26
CA LEU A 223 3.47 -18.03 2.60
C LEU A 223 4.27 -17.17 3.56
N THR A 224 3.72 -16.86 4.73
CA THR A 224 4.23 -15.87 5.67
C THR A 224 4.28 -14.45 5.06
N VAL A 225 4.75 -13.47 5.82
CA VAL A 225 4.85 -12.06 5.38
C VAL A 225 5.90 -11.83 4.27
N LYS A 226 6.66 -12.85 3.88
CA LYS A 226 7.77 -12.75 2.91
C LYS A 226 7.62 -13.66 1.68
N GLY A 227 6.77 -14.66 1.75
CA GLY A 227 6.71 -15.71 0.71
C GLY A 227 6.27 -15.22 -0.66
N GLY A 228 5.49 -14.15 -0.73
CA GLY A 228 5.06 -13.52 -1.98
C GLY A 228 6.03 -12.49 -2.58
N THR A 229 7.17 -12.23 -1.93
CA THR A 229 8.09 -11.15 -2.35
C THR A 229 8.56 -11.32 -3.78
N GLY A 230 8.32 -10.29 -4.61
CA GLY A 230 8.69 -10.30 -6.04
C GLY A 230 7.82 -11.21 -6.91
N ALA A 231 6.67 -11.66 -6.40
CA ALA A 231 5.74 -12.51 -7.14
C ALA A 231 4.36 -11.86 -7.30
N ILE A 232 3.64 -12.25 -8.34
CA ILE A 232 2.19 -12.07 -8.48
C ILE A 232 1.53 -13.38 -8.04
N VAL A 233 0.48 -13.27 -7.23
CA VAL A 233 -0.34 -14.41 -6.83
C VAL A 233 -1.59 -14.46 -7.71
N GLU A 234 -1.73 -15.52 -8.49
CA GLU A 234 -2.88 -15.74 -9.37
C GLU A 234 -3.77 -16.85 -8.81
N TYR A 235 -5.02 -16.51 -8.54
CA TYR A 235 -6.02 -17.42 -8.00
C TYR A 235 -6.88 -18.02 -9.12
N PHE A 236 -7.12 -19.32 -9.10
CA PHE A 236 -7.87 -20.04 -10.12
C PHE A 236 -8.59 -21.28 -9.55
N GLY A 237 -9.34 -21.95 -10.38
CA GLY A 237 -10.12 -23.15 -10.02
C GLY A 237 -11.62 -22.84 -9.81
N ASP A 238 -12.40 -23.88 -9.63
CA ASP A 238 -13.85 -23.79 -9.42
C ASP A 238 -14.20 -23.06 -8.11
N GLY A 239 -13.39 -23.22 -7.07
CA GLY A 239 -13.51 -22.44 -5.84
C GLY A 239 -13.33 -20.95 -6.07
N ALA A 240 -12.41 -20.53 -6.96
CA ALA A 240 -12.22 -19.12 -7.30
C ALA A 240 -13.45 -18.54 -8.03
N THR A 241 -14.01 -19.26 -9.00
CA THR A 241 -15.21 -18.83 -9.74
C THR A 241 -16.48 -18.84 -8.90
N SER A 242 -16.49 -19.59 -7.78
CA SER A 242 -17.63 -19.64 -6.86
C SER A 242 -17.74 -18.40 -5.95
N MET A 243 -16.69 -17.57 -5.87
CA MET A 243 -16.63 -16.41 -4.99
C MET A 243 -17.23 -15.15 -5.62
N SER A 244 -17.74 -14.26 -4.76
CA SER A 244 -18.12 -12.90 -5.14
C SER A 244 -16.94 -12.06 -5.56
N CYS A 245 -17.18 -11.00 -6.34
CA CYS A 245 -16.15 -10.03 -6.72
C CYS A 245 -15.54 -9.34 -5.50
N THR A 246 -16.35 -8.94 -4.50
CA THR A 246 -15.88 -8.30 -3.27
C THR A 246 -15.07 -9.27 -2.40
N GLY A 247 -15.44 -10.56 -2.37
CA GLY A 247 -14.65 -11.60 -1.72
C GLY A 247 -13.28 -11.80 -2.36
N LYS A 248 -13.21 -11.79 -3.70
CA LYS A 248 -11.93 -11.79 -4.44
C LYS A 248 -11.11 -10.55 -4.11
N GLY A 249 -11.75 -9.38 -4.01
CA GLY A 249 -11.11 -8.14 -3.57
C GLY A 249 -10.46 -8.27 -2.18
N THR A 250 -11.16 -8.87 -1.22
CA THR A 250 -10.64 -9.17 0.13
C THR A 250 -9.36 -10.02 0.07
N ILE A 251 -9.37 -11.07 -0.74
CA ILE A 251 -8.20 -11.95 -0.91
C ILE A 251 -7.03 -11.20 -1.51
N CYS A 252 -7.24 -10.47 -2.61
CA CYS A 252 -6.21 -9.67 -3.24
C CYS A 252 -5.66 -8.57 -2.33
N ASN A 253 -6.54 -7.91 -1.55
CA ASN A 253 -6.18 -6.85 -0.61
C ASN A 253 -5.08 -7.29 0.35
N MET A 254 -5.25 -8.43 1.02
CA MET A 254 -4.26 -8.97 1.94
C MET A 254 -3.06 -9.64 1.25
N GLY A 255 -3.01 -9.69 -0.06
CA GLY A 255 -1.80 -10.02 -0.80
C GLY A 255 -0.63 -9.09 -0.49
N ALA A 256 -0.90 -7.85 -0.10
CA ALA A 256 0.11 -6.93 0.42
C ALA A 256 0.79 -7.45 1.69
N GLU A 257 0.08 -8.20 2.53
CA GLU A 257 0.58 -8.69 3.82
C GLU A 257 1.49 -9.92 3.70
N ILE A 258 1.44 -10.62 2.58
CA ILE A 258 2.36 -11.71 2.26
C ILE A 258 3.55 -11.26 1.42
N GLY A 259 3.71 -9.95 1.23
CA GLY A 259 4.80 -9.35 0.46
C GLY A 259 4.65 -9.46 -1.06
N ALA A 260 3.49 -9.91 -1.57
CA ALA A 260 3.26 -10.04 -3.00
C ALA A 260 3.30 -8.68 -3.71
N THR A 261 3.82 -8.68 -4.96
CA THR A 261 3.76 -7.52 -5.84
C THR A 261 2.31 -7.13 -6.11
N THR A 262 1.47 -8.12 -6.41
CA THR A 262 0.02 -8.01 -6.52
C THR A 262 -0.62 -9.40 -6.48
N SER A 263 -1.95 -9.42 -6.49
CA SER A 263 -2.76 -10.64 -6.61
C SER A 263 -3.87 -10.39 -7.62
N THR A 264 -4.32 -11.43 -8.32
CA THR A 264 -5.37 -11.30 -9.34
C THR A 264 -6.21 -12.56 -9.50
N PHE A 265 -7.41 -12.40 -10.05
CA PHE A 265 -8.34 -13.46 -10.45
C PHE A 265 -8.72 -13.30 -11.91
N GLY A 266 -9.03 -14.41 -12.59
CA GLY A 266 -9.58 -14.37 -13.94
C GLY A 266 -11.00 -13.79 -13.97
N TYR A 267 -11.34 -13.14 -15.09
CA TYR A 267 -12.67 -12.58 -15.32
C TYR A 267 -13.73 -13.69 -15.33
N ASP A 268 -14.82 -13.47 -14.62
CA ASP A 268 -15.94 -14.40 -14.52
C ASP A 268 -17.30 -13.71 -14.30
N GLU A 269 -18.35 -14.50 -14.17
CA GLU A 269 -19.71 -14.01 -13.97
C GLU A 269 -19.89 -13.15 -12.72
N SER A 270 -19.14 -13.39 -11.64
CA SER A 270 -19.24 -12.59 -10.42
C SER A 270 -18.73 -11.17 -10.64
N MET A 271 -17.67 -11.03 -11.42
CA MET A 271 -17.14 -9.73 -11.82
C MET A 271 -18.09 -9.00 -12.77
N GLU A 272 -18.69 -9.72 -13.72
CA GLU A 272 -19.72 -9.16 -14.59
C GLU A 272 -20.93 -8.63 -13.80
N ARG A 273 -21.44 -9.43 -12.85
CA ARG A 273 -22.56 -8.99 -11.97
C ARG A 273 -22.20 -7.73 -11.19
N TYR A 274 -20.99 -7.67 -10.65
CA TYR A 274 -20.53 -6.51 -9.88
C TYR A 274 -20.40 -5.26 -10.76
N LEU A 275 -19.81 -5.37 -11.95
CA LEU A 275 -19.72 -4.28 -12.92
C LEU A 275 -21.12 -3.73 -13.26
N ARG A 276 -22.07 -4.61 -13.53
CA ARG A 276 -23.46 -4.20 -13.83
C ARG A 276 -24.16 -3.57 -12.64
N ALA A 277 -23.99 -4.13 -11.45
CA ALA A 277 -24.57 -3.60 -10.21
C ALA A 277 -24.03 -2.21 -9.84
N THR A 278 -22.78 -1.92 -10.19
CA THR A 278 -22.14 -0.61 -10.00
C THR A 278 -22.32 0.34 -11.20
N GLY A 279 -23.26 0.04 -12.11
CA GLY A 279 -23.63 0.91 -13.24
C GLY A 279 -22.63 0.92 -14.41
N ARG A 280 -21.68 -0.02 -14.44
CA ARG A 280 -20.63 -0.13 -15.47
C ARG A 280 -20.95 -1.18 -16.54
N ASN A 281 -22.19 -1.14 -17.06
CA ASN A 281 -22.66 -2.09 -18.09
C ASN A 281 -21.77 -2.10 -19.32
N GLU A 282 -21.34 -0.92 -19.82
CA GLU A 282 -20.46 -0.82 -20.98
C GLU A 282 -19.12 -1.52 -20.76
N VAL A 283 -18.56 -1.44 -19.55
CA VAL A 283 -17.31 -2.14 -19.22
C VAL A 283 -17.50 -3.65 -19.24
N ALA A 284 -18.61 -4.15 -18.69
CA ALA A 284 -18.96 -5.57 -18.73
C ALA A 284 -19.16 -6.05 -20.19
N ASP A 285 -19.86 -5.27 -21.02
CA ASP A 285 -20.10 -5.62 -22.42
C ASP A 285 -18.79 -5.66 -23.23
N GLU A 286 -17.88 -4.71 -23.01
CA GLU A 286 -16.56 -4.73 -23.66
C GLU A 286 -15.67 -5.88 -23.15
N ALA A 287 -15.68 -6.17 -21.84
CA ALA A 287 -14.95 -7.30 -21.27
C ALA A 287 -15.43 -8.65 -21.83
N ASN A 288 -16.75 -8.82 -21.99
CA ASN A 288 -17.32 -10.04 -22.56
C ASN A 288 -16.86 -10.33 -23.99
N LYS A 289 -16.54 -9.29 -24.79
CA LYS A 289 -16.02 -9.48 -26.17
C LYS A 289 -14.64 -10.13 -26.19
N ILE A 290 -13.84 -9.97 -25.15
CA ILE A 290 -12.48 -10.48 -25.04
C ILE A 290 -12.30 -11.41 -23.84
N ALA A 291 -13.37 -11.95 -23.27
CA ALA A 291 -13.35 -12.74 -22.03
C ALA A 291 -12.30 -13.89 -22.06
N ALA A 292 -12.08 -14.53 -23.22
CA ALA A 292 -11.08 -15.58 -23.37
C ALA A 292 -9.63 -15.12 -23.13
N TYR A 293 -9.36 -13.83 -23.29
CA TYR A 293 -8.05 -13.25 -22.98
C TYR A 293 -7.93 -12.76 -21.52
N LEU A 294 -9.05 -12.58 -20.82
CA LEU A 294 -9.12 -12.06 -19.46
C LEU A 294 -9.05 -13.17 -18.38
N THR A 295 -8.57 -14.34 -18.75
CA THR A 295 -8.27 -15.48 -17.87
C THR A 295 -7.00 -16.16 -18.36
N GLY A 296 -6.38 -17.01 -17.55
CA GLY A 296 -5.26 -17.84 -17.98
C GLY A 296 -5.68 -18.83 -19.07
N ASP A 297 -4.73 -19.34 -19.83
CA ASP A 297 -4.99 -20.38 -20.81
C ASP A 297 -5.42 -21.68 -20.09
N ALA A 298 -6.30 -22.45 -20.69
CA ALA A 298 -6.86 -23.66 -20.06
C ALA A 298 -5.77 -24.68 -19.70
N GLU A 299 -4.73 -24.80 -20.53
CA GLU A 299 -3.58 -25.66 -20.31
C GLU A 299 -2.79 -25.27 -19.05
N VAL A 300 -2.72 -23.97 -18.73
CA VAL A 300 -2.06 -23.46 -17.52
C VAL A 300 -2.75 -23.99 -16.27
N TYR A 301 -4.06 -23.93 -16.25
CA TYR A 301 -4.84 -24.35 -15.08
C TYR A 301 -5.04 -25.87 -14.99
N ALA A 302 -4.88 -26.58 -16.11
CA ALA A 302 -4.88 -28.05 -16.16
C ALA A 302 -3.59 -28.66 -15.60
N ASP A 303 -2.45 -27.97 -15.77
CA ASP A 303 -1.13 -28.44 -15.32
C ASP A 303 -0.31 -27.29 -14.72
N PRO A 304 -0.79 -26.71 -13.60
CA PRO A 304 -0.23 -25.47 -13.06
C PRO A 304 1.24 -25.55 -12.64
N GLU A 305 1.72 -26.71 -12.21
CA GLU A 305 3.12 -26.94 -11.80
C GLU A 305 4.13 -26.62 -12.91
N ASN A 306 3.73 -26.70 -14.19
CA ASN A 306 4.58 -26.39 -15.32
C ASN A 306 4.58 -24.88 -15.69
N TYR A 307 3.70 -24.07 -15.12
CA TYR A 307 3.52 -22.67 -15.51
C TYR A 307 3.75 -21.67 -14.38
N PHE A 308 3.55 -22.08 -13.14
CA PHE A 308 3.81 -21.25 -11.96
C PHE A 308 5.14 -21.64 -11.31
N ASP A 309 5.80 -20.68 -10.67
CA ASP A 309 7.04 -20.91 -9.90
C ASP A 309 6.76 -21.65 -8.58
N GLN A 310 5.52 -21.57 -8.09
CA GLN A 310 5.00 -22.27 -6.92
C GLN A 310 3.49 -22.45 -7.08
N VAL A 311 2.95 -23.58 -6.60
CA VAL A 311 1.52 -23.86 -6.56
C VAL A 311 1.08 -24.17 -5.13
N ILE A 312 -0.07 -23.63 -4.74
CA ILE A 312 -0.73 -23.89 -3.45
C ILE A 312 -2.16 -24.34 -3.77
N GLU A 313 -2.63 -25.40 -3.13
CA GLU A 313 -4.01 -25.86 -3.25
C GLU A 313 -4.75 -25.67 -1.93
N ILE A 314 -6.00 -25.14 -1.99
CA ILE A 314 -6.88 -24.96 -0.85
C ILE A 314 -8.25 -25.50 -1.22
N ASP A 315 -8.71 -26.47 -0.43
CA ASP A 315 -10.08 -27.00 -0.49
C ASP A 315 -10.97 -26.16 0.43
N LEU A 316 -11.92 -25.43 -0.19
CA LEU A 316 -12.84 -24.54 0.52
C LEU A 316 -13.92 -25.31 1.31
N ASP A 317 -14.24 -26.53 0.92
CA ASP A 317 -15.23 -27.36 1.61
C ASP A 317 -14.74 -27.79 3.01
N THR A 318 -13.43 -27.84 3.20
CA THR A 318 -12.78 -28.23 4.47
C THR A 318 -12.22 -27.06 5.25
N LEU A 319 -12.32 -25.84 4.72
CA LEU A 319 -11.83 -24.63 5.38
C LEU A 319 -12.68 -24.31 6.62
N GLU A 320 -12.04 -23.93 7.71
CA GLU A 320 -12.69 -23.34 8.89
C GLU A 320 -12.28 -21.88 9.06
N PRO A 321 -13.03 -21.07 9.86
CA PRO A 321 -12.63 -19.70 10.14
C PRO A 321 -11.28 -19.60 10.84
N TYR A 322 -10.51 -18.55 10.52
CA TYR A 322 -9.20 -18.26 11.08
C TYR A 322 -9.19 -16.95 11.86
N LEU A 323 -8.32 -16.89 12.87
CA LEU A 323 -7.90 -15.65 13.52
C LEU A 323 -6.38 -15.57 13.44
N ASN A 324 -5.87 -14.55 12.75
CA ASN A 324 -4.43 -14.37 12.61
C ASN A 324 -3.91 -13.30 13.57
N GLY A 325 -2.87 -13.64 14.30
CA GLY A 325 -2.25 -12.75 15.29
C GLY A 325 -1.91 -13.46 16.61
N PRO A 326 -1.44 -12.67 17.60
CA PRO A 326 -1.26 -11.21 17.58
C PRO A 326 0.05 -10.75 16.92
N PHE A 327 0.16 -9.44 16.66
CA PHE A 327 1.36 -8.71 16.22
C PHE A 327 1.90 -9.02 14.82
N THR A 328 1.37 -10.02 14.14
CA THR A 328 1.71 -10.36 12.77
C THR A 328 0.51 -10.98 12.05
N PRO A 329 0.28 -10.67 10.76
CA PRO A 329 -0.87 -11.20 10.03
C PRO A 329 -0.69 -12.65 9.55
N ASP A 330 0.48 -13.25 9.70
CA ASP A 330 0.80 -14.61 9.26
C ASP A 330 0.78 -15.68 10.36
N LEU A 331 0.57 -15.30 11.62
CA LEU A 331 0.32 -16.25 12.68
C LEU A 331 -1.14 -16.73 12.61
N ALA A 332 -1.39 -17.70 11.74
CA ALA A 332 -2.72 -18.20 11.42
C ALA A 332 -3.17 -19.28 12.42
N THR A 333 -4.26 -19.04 13.12
CA THR A 333 -4.85 -19.98 14.07
C THR A 333 -6.29 -20.31 13.66
N PRO A 334 -6.62 -21.59 13.39
CA PRO A 334 -8.00 -21.99 13.16
C PRO A 334 -8.87 -21.72 14.40
N VAL A 335 -10.13 -21.37 14.20
CA VAL A 335 -11.04 -21.05 15.32
C VAL A 335 -11.17 -22.19 16.31
N SER A 336 -11.10 -23.44 15.85
CA SER A 336 -11.14 -24.65 16.68
C SER A 336 -9.97 -24.75 17.68
N GLN A 337 -8.86 -24.08 17.42
CA GLN A 337 -7.64 -24.09 18.23
C GLN A 337 -7.39 -22.78 18.99
N MET A 338 -8.12 -21.70 18.67
CA MET A 338 -7.84 -20.37 19.18
C MET A 338 -7.83 -20.29 20.71
N LYS A 339 -8.79 -20.92 21.38
CA LYS A 339 -8.85 -20.93 22.86
C LYS A 339 -7.59 -21.57 23.47
N THR A 340 -7.20 -22.74 22.96
CA THR A 340 -6.01 -23.47 23.45
C THR A 340 -4.72 -22.68 23.21
N GLU A 341 -4.56 -22.09 22.03
CA GLU A 341 -3.37 -21.29 21.72
C GLU A 341 -3.33 -19.99 22.54
N ALA A 342 -4.47 -19.34 22.78
CA ALA A 342 -4.54 -18.14 23.61
C ALA A 342 -4.14 -18.45 25.08
N GLU A 343 -4.65 -19.52 25.64
CA GLU A 343 -4.31 -19.97 27.01
C GLU A 343 -2.83 -20.33 27.11
N LYS A 344 -2.30 -21.09 26.18
CA LYS A 344 -0.90 -21.50 26.10
C LYS A 344 0.07 -20.32 26.00
N ASN A 345 -0.28 -19.30 25.24
CA ASN A 345 0.58 -18.13 25.00
C ASN A 345 0.28 -16.96 25.94
N GLY A 346 -0.69 -17.10 26.86
CA GLY A 346 -1.08 -16.04 27.79
C GLY A 346 -1.67 -14.80 27.12
N TRP A 347 -2.39 -15.00 26.00
CA TRP A 347 -3.11 -13.91 25.34
C TRP A 347 -4.41 -13.60 26.12
N PRO A 348 -4.75 -12.32 26.35
CA PRO A 348 -5.98 -12.00 27.06
C PRO A 348 -7.22 -12.50 26.28
N LEU A 349 -8.04 -13.34 26.93
CA LEU A 349 -9.26 -13.87 26.32
C LEU A 349 -10.39 -12.84 26.24
N LYS A 350 -10.44 -11.88 27.20
CA LYS A 350 -11.43 -10.80 27.16
C LYS A 350 -11.15 -9.88 25.96
N VAL A 351 -12.15 -9.72 25.11
CA VAL A 351 -12.09 -8.81 23.95
C VAL A 351 -12.68 -7.48 24.34
N GLU A 352 -11.92 -6.40 24.13
CA GLU A 352 -12.35 -5.03 24.44
C GLU A 352 -13.09 -4.38 23.25
N TRP A 353 -12.63 -4.64 22.02
CA TRP A 353 -13.23 -4.09 20.80
C TRP A 353 -13.34 -5.15 19.70
N GLY A 354 -14.48 -5.14 19.01
CA GLY A 354 -14.66 -5.73 17.68
C GLY A 354 -14.77 -4.62 16.64
N LEU A 355 -14.01 -4.68 15.56
CA LEU A 355 -14.01 -3.65 14.52
C LEU A 355 -14.21 -4.28 13.14
N ILE A 356 -15.25 -3.85 12.42
CA ILE A 356 -15.52 -4.26 11.03
C ILE A 356 -15.28 -3.08 10.12
N GLY A 357 -14.48 -3.27 9.08
CA GLY A 357 -14.18 -2.19 8.14
C GLY A 357 -12.85 -2.36 7.43
N SER A 358 -12.19 -1.23 7.14
CA SER A 358 -11.03 -1.15 6.26
C SER A 358 -11.36 -1.46 4.79
N CYS A 359 -10.46 -1.18 3.87
CA CYS A 359 -10.62 -1.57 2.48
C CYS A 359 -10.78 -3.08 2.28
N THR A 360 -10.36 -3.88 3.24
CA THR A 360 -10.39 -5.35 3.17
C THR A 360 -11.82 -5.90 3.31
N ASN A 361 -12.57 -5.41 4.30
CA ASN A 361 -13.89 -5.95 4.65
C ASN A 361 -14.88 -4.86 5.05
N SER A 362 -15.24 -4.03 4.11
CA SER A 362 -16.21 -2.95 4.27
C SER A 362 -17.21 -2.86 3.12
N SER A 363 -17.31 -3.92 2.31
CA SER A 363 -18.25 -4.02 1.20
C SER A 363 -19.69 -4.19 1.70
N TYR A 364 -20.66 -4.01 0.80
CA TYR A 364 -22.07 -4.31 1.10
C TYR A 364 -22.28 -5.77 1.56
N GLU A 365 -21.58 -6.72 0.91
CA GLU A 365 -21.62 -8.13 1.28
C GLU A 365 -21.12 -8.35 2.71
N ASP A 366 -19.98 -7.77 3.07
CA ASP A 366 -19.40 -7.88 4.41
C ASP A 366 -20.37 -7.37 5.48
N LEU A 367 -20.96 -6.18 5.25
CA LEU A 367 -21.94 -5.59 6.17
C LEU A 367 -23.23 -6.41 6.25
N SER A 368 -23.72 -6.91 5.12
CA SER A 368 -24.93 -7.75 5.05
C SER A 368 -24.75 -9.02 5.88
N ARG A 369 -23.63 -9.72 5.71
CA ARG A 369 -23.34 -10.97 6.42
C ARG A 369 -23.13 -10.74 7.92
N ALA A 370 -22.38 -9.71 8.30
CA ALA A 370 -22.19 -9.33 9.71
C ALA A 370 -23.51 -8.89 10.36
N ALA A 371 -24.35 -8.13 9.64
CA ALA A 371 -25.67 -7.72 10.12
C ALA A 371 -26.60 -8.93 10.36
N SER A 372 -26.45 -10.01 9.60
CA SER A 372 -27.23 -11.24 9.86
C SER A 372 -26.92 -11.86 11.22
N ILE A 373 -25.66 -11.81 11.66
CA ILE A 373 -25.23 -12.25 13.00
C ILE A 373 -25.78 -11.30 14.07
N ALA A 374 -25.70 -9.99 13.82
CA ALA A 374 -26.25 -8.97 14.71
C ALA A 374 -27.77 -9.13 14.91
N ASN A 375 -28.51 -9.35 13.84
CA ASN A 375 -29.96 -9.63 13.88
C ASN A 375 -30.28 -10.89 14.68
N GLN A 376 -29.49 -11.95 14.55
CA GLN A 376 -29.66 -13.17 15.34
C GLN A 376 -29.41 -12.89 16.82
N ALA A 377 -28.39 -12.11 17.18
CA ALA A 377 -28.10 -11.74 18.54
C ALA A 377 -29.29 -11.01 19.18
N ILE A 378 -29.83 -9.99 18.50
CA ILE A 378 -31.00 -9.24 18.96
C ILE A 378 -32.20 -10.18 19.15
N ALA A 379 -32.50 -11.01 18.14
CA ALA A 379 -33.63 -11.92 18.20
C ALA A 379 -33.52 -12.99 19.32
N LYS A 380 -32.32 -13.37 19.69
CA LYS A 380 -32.02 -14.36 20.72
C LYS A 380 -31.77 -13.75 22.11
N GLY A 381 -31.90 -12.43 22.27
CA GLY A 381 -31.71 -11.72 23.55
C GLY A 381 -30.24 -11.64 23.97
N LEU A 382 -29.32 -11.56 23.00
CA LEU A 382 -27.91 -11.36 23.23
C LEU A 382 -27.55 -9.86 23.07
N VAL A 383 -26.52 -9.43 23.76
CA VAL A 383 -25.91 -8.10 23.64
C VAL A 383 -24.43 -8.24 23.37
N THR A 384 -23.80 -7.21 22.82
CA THR A 384 -22.34 -7.18 22.71
C THR A 384 -21.70 -7.08 24.10
N LYS A 385 -20.64 -7.84 24.31
CA LYS A 385 -19.83 -7.80 25.53
C LYS A 385 -18.49 -7.07 25.33
N ALA A 386 -18.18 -6.77 24.08
CA ALA A 386 -17.09 -5.87 23.68
C ALA A 386 -17.70 -4.61 23.06
N GLU A 387 -16.95 -3.53 23.07
CA GLU A 387 -17.25 -2.35 22.24
C GLU A 387 -17.25 -2.78 20.77
N PHE A 388 -18.09 -2.14 19.96
CA PHE A 388 -18.27 -2.55 18.58
C PHE A 388 -18.23 -1.36 17.63
N GLY A 389 -17.41 -1.45 16.58
CA GLY A 389 -17.24 -0.37 15.60
C GLY A 389 -17.37 -0.84 14.17
N ILE A 390 -18.02 -0.03 13.34
CA ILE A 390 -18.28 -0.31 11.92
C ILE A 390 -17.79 0.85 11.08
N ASN A 391 -16.90 0.57 10.09
CA ASN A 391 -16.48 1.52 9.06
C ASN A 391 -17.04 1.05 7.71
N PRO A 392 -18.06 1.69 7.14
CA PRO A 392 -18.51 1.41 5.78
C PRO A 392 -17.42 1.74 4.74
N GLY A 393 -17.39 1.05 3.61
CA GLY A 393 -16.32 1.18 2.63
C GLY A 393 -16.40 2.43 1.76
N SER A 394 -17.60 2.87 1.47
CA SER A 394 -17.86 4.05 0.64
C SER A 394 -19.18 4.69 1.02
N GLU A 395 -19.43 5.89 0.55
CA GLU A 395 -20.72 6.55 0.73
C GLU A 395 -21.85 5.77 0.03
N GLN A 396 -21.55 5.15 -1.12
CA GLN A 396 -22.50 4.28 -1.81
C GLN A 396 -22.86 3.06 -0.95
N VAL A 397 -21.88 2.40 -0.35
CA VAL A 397 -22.11 1.26 0.56
C VAL A 397 -22.84 1.71 1.81
N ARG A 398 -22.42 2.81 2.45
CA ARG A 398 -23.04 3.35 3.65
C ARG A 398 -24.50 3.68 3.43
N TYR A 399 -24.81 4.46 2.40
CA TYR A 399 -26.17 4.86 2.07
C TYR A 399 -27.07 3.65 1.75
N THR A 400 -26.54 2.69 1.01
CA THR A 400 -27.27 1.47 0.65
C THR A 400 -27.52 0.59 1.88
N ALA A 401 -26.50 0.41 2.75
CA ALA A 401 -26.62 -0.39 3.97
C ALA A 401 -27.58 0.25 5.00
N ASP A 402 -27.60 1.59 5.07
CA ASP A 402 -28.54 2.35 5.90
C ASP A 402 -29.99 2.17 5.40
N ARG A 403 -30.22 2.36 4.10
CA ARG A 403 -31.52 2.11 3.45
C ARG A 403 -32.06 0.70 3.71
N ASP A 404 -31.16 -0.30 3.69
CA ASP A 404 -31.52 -1.70 3.85
C ASP A 404 -31.55 -2.16 5.33
N GLY A 405 -31.31 -1.21 6.26
CA GLY A 405 -31.47 -1.38 7.71
C GLY A 405 -30.26 -2.00 8.43
N TYR A 406 -29.14 -2.24 7.76
CA TYR A 406 -27.97 -2.88 8.37
C TYR A 406 -27.28 -1.98 9.40
N LEU A 407 -27.14 -0.69 9.12
CA LEU A 407 -26.53 0.24 10.07
C LEU A 407 -27.38 0.34 11.35
N LYS A 408 -28.69 0.43 11.22
CA LYS A 408 -29.62 0.40 12.36
C LYS A 408 -29.47 -0.88 13.20
N THR A 409 -29.33 -2.03 12.55
CA THR A 409 -29.08 -3.31 13.25
C THR A 409 -27.80 -3.27 14.10
N PHE A 410 -26.71 -2.68 13.59
CA PHE A 410 -25.49 -2.53 14.35
C PHE A 410 -25.64 -1.52 15.51
N GLU A 411 -26.33 -0.39 15.28
CA GLU A 411 -26.63 0.59 16.32
C GLU A 411 -27.50 -0.01 17.44
N ASP A 412 -28.43 -0.89 17.12
CA ASP A 412 -29.27 -1.61 18.08
C ASP A 412 -28.45 -2.56 18.98
N LEU A 413 -27.22 -2.92 18.57
CA LEU A 413 -26.22 -3.60 19.38
C LEU A 413 -25.15 -2.64 19.97
N ASN A 414 -25.45 -1.35 20.04
CA ASN A 414 -24.56 -0.28 20.53
C ASN A 414 -23.26 -0.14 19.71
N ALA A 415 -23.25 -0.47 18.42
CA ALA A 415 -22.10 -0.22 17.59
C ALA A 415 -21.95 1.27 17.25
N THR A 416 -20.71 1.74 17.23
CA THR A 416 -20.36 3.06 16.70
C THR A 416 -20.14 2.97 15.20
N ILE A 417 -20.86 3.78 14.43
CA ILE A 417 -20.65 3.89 12.98
C ILE A 417 -19.63 4.99 12.72
N PHE A 418 -18.42 4.59 12.33
CA PHE A 418 -17.34 5.49 11.99
C PHE A 418 -17.45 6.01 10.55
N THR A 419 -16.66 7.03 10.23
CA THR A 419 -16.57 7.60 8.89
C THR A 419 -16.07 6.54 7.87
N ASN A 420 -16.50 6.67 6.61
CA ASN A 420 -16.03 5.88 5.47
C ASN A 420 -14.56 6.22 5.17
N ALA A 421 -13.65 5.73 5.99
CA ALA A 421 -12.24 6.08 5.99
C ALA A 421 -11.39 4.93 6.56
N CYS A 422 -10.08 5.00 6.39
CA CYS A 422 -9.17 3.98 6.93
C CYS A 422 -9.15 3.95 8.46
N GLY A 423 -9.22 5.09 9.13
CA GLY A 423 -9.40 5.21 10.58
C GLY A 423 -8.50 4.29 11.41
N PRO A 424 -9.07 3.39 12.23
CA PRO A 424 -8.29 2.50 13.10
C PRO A 424 -7.28 1.60 12.35
N CYS A 425 -7.55 1.26 11.10
CA CYS A 425 -6.66 0.39 10.30
C CYS A 425 -5.27 0.99 10.11
N ILE A 426 -5.15 2.32 10.05
CA ILE A 426 -3.87 3.03 9.87
C ILE A 426 -3.39 3.75 11.14
N GLY A 427 -4.03 3.51 12.27
CA GLY A 427 -3.68 4.17 13.53
C GLY A 427 -4.26 5.58 13.70
N MET A 428 -5.19 5.97 12.84
CA MET A 428 -6.00 7.18 13.01
C MET A 428 -7.22 6.85 13.87
N TRP A 429 -6.96 6.51 15.12
CA TRP A 429 -7.96 6.13 16.12
C TRP A 429 -7.62 6.72 17.48
N ASP A 430 -8.46 7.62 17.97
CA ASP A 430 -8.40 8.15 19.33
C ASP A 430 -9.22 7.25 20.25
N ARG A 431 -8.66 6.08 20.56
CA ARG A 431 -9.28 5.08 21.42
C ARG A 431 -9.20 5.53 22.88
N THR A 432 -10.35 5.71 23.51
CA THR A 432 -10.46 5.99 24.94
C THR A 432 -10.48 4.69 25.78
N GLY A 433 -10.05 4.77 27.03
CA GLY A 433 -10.21 3.69 28.03
C GLY A 433 -9.17 2.57 27.99
N ALA A 434 -8.16 2.63 27.12
CA ALA A 434 -7.07 1.64 27.12
C ALA A 434 -5.87 2.11 27.92
N GLU A 435 -5.60 1.48 29.06
CA GLU A 435 -4.38 1.72 29.85
C GLU A 435 -3.16 1.16 29.11
N LYS A 436 -2.16 2.02 28.84
CA LYS A 436 -0.96 1.60 28.09
C LYS A 436 -0.12 0.52 28.78
N ALA A 437 -0.26 0.37 30.10
CA ALA A 437 0.45 -0.65 30.88
C ALA A 437 -0.24 -2.01 30.87
N GLU A 438 -1.52 -2.09 30.46
CA GLU A 438 -2.32 -3.31 30.53
C GLU A 438 -2.45 -4.00 29.17
N LYS A 439 -2.30 -5.32 29.19
CA LYS A 439 -2.58 -6.16 28.03
C LYS A 439 -4.08 -6.17 27.77
N ASN A 440 -4.46 -5.92 26.53
CA ASN A 440 -5.84 -5.98 26.09
C ASN A 440 -5.93 -6.62 24.70
N THR A 441 -7.10 -7.13 24.34
CA THR A 441 -7.35 -7.79 23.05
C THR A 441 -8.40 -7.03 22.26
N ILE A 442 -8.11 -6.83 20.98
CA ILE A 442 -9.08 -6.39 19.96
C ILE A 442 -9.13 -7.41 18.83
N VAL A 443 -10.31 -7.57 18.21
CA VAL A 443 -10.49 -8.39 17.01
C VAL A 443 -11.04 -7.50 15.90
N HIS A 444 -10.46 -7.55 14.72
CA HIS A 444 -10.88 -6.70 13.61
C HIS A 444 -10.81 -7.41 12.26
N SER A 445 -11.57 -6.91 11.30
CA SER A 445 -11.55 -7.42 9.93
C SER A 445 -10.56 -6.70 9.01
N PHE A 446 -9.67 -5.86 9.57
CA PHE A 446 -8.65 -5.12 8.83
C PHE A 446 -7.59 -6.05 8.22
N ASN A 447 -6.53 -5.48 7.72
CA ASN A 447 -5.45 -6.23 7.05
C ASN A 447 -4.19 -6.38 7.92
N ARG A 448 -3.88 -5.43 8.81
CA ARG A 448 -2.65 -5.37 9.61
C ARG A 448 -2.92 -5.32 11.10
N ASN A 449 -2.09 -6.03 11.86
CA ASN A 449 -2.18 -6.14 13.32
C ASN A 449 -0.83 -6.01 14.03
N PHE A 450 0.13 -5.32 13.42
CA PHE A 450 1.44 -5.06 14.04
C PHE A 450 1.29 -4.31 15.36
N ALA A 451 2.27 -4.45 16.25
CA ALA A 451 2.30 -3.72 17.52
C ALA A 451 2.12 -2.21 17.30
N LYS A 452 1.29 -1.58 18.11
CA LYS A 452 0.93 -0.14 18.02
C LYS A 452 0.14 0.28 16.77
N ARG A 453 -0.19 -0.62 15.86
CA ARG A 453 -0.78 -0.27 14.56
C ARG A 453 -2.14 0.39 14.67
N ALA A 454 -3.04 -0.13 15.51
CA ALA A 454 -4.41 0.35 15.59
C ALA A 454 -4.57 1.62 16.45
N ASP A 455 -4.01 1.61 17.67
CA ASP A 455 -4.24 2.60 18.72
C ASP A 455 -2.97 3.19 19.35
N GLY A 456 -1.80 2.89 18.78
CA GLY A 456 -0.51 3.34 19.31
C GLY A 456 -0.08 2.63 20.62
N ASN A 457 -0.87 1.69 21.15
CA ASN A 457 -0.59 0.97 22.37
C ASN A 457 0.20 -0.33 22.09
N PRO A 458 1.41 -0.53 22.67
CA PRO A 458 2.19 -1.73 22.43
C PRO A 458 1.60 -2.99 23.07
N ASN A 459 0.68 -2.83 24.03
CA ASN A 459 0.03 -3.92 24.75
C ASN A 459 -1.35 -4.29 24.21
N THR A 460 -1.74 -3.74 23.06
CA THR A 460 -2.94 -4.15 22.33
C THR A 460 -2.64 -5.38 21.46
N TYR A 461 -3.21 -6.50 21.84
CA TYR A 461 -3.17 -7.78 21.13
C TYR A 461 -4.27 -7.76 20.07
N ALA A 462 -3.90 -7.46 18.82
CA ALA A 462 -4.83 -7.35 17.72
C ALA A 462 -4.85 -8.65 16.89
N PHE A 463 -6.06 -9.17 16.63
CA PHE A 463 -6.30 -10.35 15.81
C PHE A 463 -7.13 -9.99 14.59
N VAL A 464 -6.77 -10.58 13.45
CA VAL A 464 -7.44 -10.39 12.16
C VAL A 464 -8.39 -11.55 11.92
N ALA A 465 -9.65 -11.25 11.62
CA ALA A 465 -10.68 -12.25 11.34
C ALA A 465 -11.66 -11.76 10.26
N SER A 466 -12.57 -12.63 9.81
CA SER A 466 -13.68 -12.23 8.94
C SER A 466 -14.68 -11.33 9.68
N PRO A 467 -15.46 -10.48 8.98
CA PRO A 467 -16.48 -9.63 9.60
C PRO A 467 -17.49 -10.41 10.46
N GLU A 468 -17.88 -11.58 10.00
CA GLU A 468 -18.82 -12.46 10.69
C GLU A 468 -18.25 -12.97 12.02
N MET A 469 -16.99 -13.36 11.99
CA MET A 469 -16.25 -13.78 13.19
C MET A 469 -16.05 -12.61 14.15
N VAL A 470 -15.73 -11.42 13.66
CA VAL A 470 -15.61 -10.21 14.49
C VAL A 470 -16.94 -9.93 15.19
N ALA A 471 -18.07 -9.99 14.48
CA ALA A 471 -19.40 -9.79 15.07
C ALA A 471 -19.70 -10.83 16.16
N ALA A 472 -19.46 -12.12 15.90
CA ALA A 472 -19.68 -13.19 16.86
C ALA A 472 -18.80 -13.04 18.11
N ILE A 473 -17.53 -12.66 17.93
CA ILE A 473 -16.58 -12.44 19.02
C ILE A 473 -16.94 -11.19 19.83
N ALA A 474 -17.39 -10.09 19.20
CA ALA A 474 -17.87 -8.91 19.90
C ALA A 474 -19.09 -9.22 20.79
N ILE A 475 -20.02 -10.05 20.30
CA ILE A 475 -21.18 -10.50 21.04
C ILE A 475 -20.75 -11.39 22.23
N SER A 476 -19.81 -12.32 22.01
CA SER A 476 -19.34 -13.22 23.06
C SER A 476 -18.43 -12.53 24.09
N GLY A 477 -17.68 -11.50 23.69
CA GLY A 477 -16.63 -10.84 24.47
C GLY A 477 -15.40 -11.72 24.74
N ASN A 478 -15.23 -12.83 24.01
CA ASN A 478 -14.20 -13.84 24.27
C ASN A 478 -13.48 -14.26 22.99
N LEU A 479 -12.16 -14.08 22.97
CA LEU A 479 -11.29 -14.46 21.85
C LEU A 479 -11.36 -15.97 21.53
N GLY A 480 -11.56 -16.80 22.53
CA GLY A 480 -11.64 -18.27 22.38
C GLY A 480 -13.03 -18.78 21.99
N PHE A 481 -14.00 -17.92 21.67
CA PHE A 481 -15.33 -18.33 21.26
C PHE A 481 -15.33 -18.96 19.85
N ASN A 482 -15.86 -20.19 19.77
CA ASN A 482 -16.01 -20.92 18.52
C ASN A 482 -17.50 -21.05 18.16
N PRO A 483 -18.03 -20.27 17.20
CA PRO A 483 -19.45 -20.29 16.86
C PRO A 483 -19.92 -21.62 16.23
N LEU A 484 -18.99 -22.48 15.79
CA LEU A 484 -19.35 -23.80 15.25
C LEU A 484 -19.82 -24.76 16.36
N THR A 485 -19.30 -24.61 17.58
CA THR A 485 -19.53 -25.54 18.70
C THR A 485 -20.19 -24.90 19.91
N ASP A 486 -19.87 -23.64 20.19
CA ASP A 486 -20.19 -22.99 21.46
C ASP A 486 -21.58 -22.37 21.47
N THR A 487 -22.10 -22.16 22.67
CA THR A 487 -23.35 -21.44 22.95
C THR A 487 -23.06 -20.20 23.78
N LEU A 488 -24.01 -19.26 23.77
CA LEU A 488 -23.97 -18.03 24.56
C LEU A 488 -25.20 -17.99 25.48
N THR A 489 -25.03 -17.39 26.65
CA THR A 489 -26.13 -17.18 27.59
C THR A 489 -26.83 -15.87 27.29
N ASN A 490 -28.13 -15.91 26.99
CA ASN A 490 -28.97 -14.75 26.72
C ASN A 490 -29.42 -14.04 28.01
N ASP A 491 -30.22 -12.97 27.86
CA ASP A 491 -30.77 -12.15 28.95
C ASP A 491 -31.75 -12.92 29.86
N LYS A 492 -32.30 -14.06 29.37
CA LYS A 492 -33.18 -14.96 30.15
C LYS A 492 -32.44 -16.10 30.84
N GLY A 493 -31.11 -16.18 30.67
CA GLY A 493 -30.29 -17.27 31.21
C GLY A 493 -30.28 -18.54 30.34
N GLU A 494 -30.83 -18.49 29.14
CA GLU A 494 -30.90 -19.63 28.23
C GLU A 494 -29.61 -19.74 27.38
N GLN A 495 -29.19 -20.98 27.11
CA GLN A 495 -28.09 -21.24 26.17
C GLN A 495 -28.60 -21.19 24.74
N VAL A 496 -28.07 -20.26 23.97
CA VAL A 496 -28.46 -20.05 22.57
C VAL A 496 -27.22 -20.18 21.67
N LYS A 497 -27.42 -20.70 20.46
CA LYS A 497 -26.38 -20.84 19.46
C LYS A 497 -26.61 -19.83 18.35
N LEU A 498 -25.51 -19.21 17.84
CA LEU A 498 -25.55 -18.44 16.62
C LEU A 498 -25.51 -19.38 15.43
N ASP A 499 -26.40 -19.17 14.49
CA ASP A 499 -26.43 -19.91 13.23
C ASP A 499 -25.43 -19.27 12.22
N PRO A 500 -24.95 -20.02 11.21
CA PRO A 500 -24.07 -19.49 10.19
C PRO A 500 -24.63 -18.20 9.57
N PRO A 501 -23.73 -17.24 9.19
CA PRO A 501 -24.16 -15.98 8.60
C PRO A 501 -24.86 -16.21 7.26
N THR A 502 -25.87 -15.40 7.01
CA THR A 502 -26.52 -15.24 5.71
C THR A 502 -26.30 -13.80 5.23
N GLY A 503 -26.52 -13.54 3.94
CA GLY A 503 -26.37 -12.17 3.43
C GLY A 503 -26.47 -12.15 1.91
N TYR A 504 -26.30 -10.95 1.37
CA TYR A 504 -26.41 -10.71 -0.06
C TYR A 504 -25.06 -10.25 -0.60
N GLU A 505 -24.61 -10.86 -1.71
CA GLU A 505 -23.44 -10.41 -2.47
C GLU A 505 -23.63 -8.95 -2.94
N LEU A 506 -24.84 -8.66 -3.45
CA LEU A 506 -25.22 -7.36 -4.00
C LEU A 506 -26.59 -6.95 -3.45
N PRO A 507 -26.86 -5.65 -3.32
CA PRO A 507 -28.15 -5.19 -2.84
C PRO A 507 -29.28 -5.54 -3.81
N THR A 508 -30.33 -6.18 -3.30
CA THR A 508 -31.48 -6.65 -4.11
C THR A 508 -32.25 -5.52 -4.80
N LYS A 509 -32.17 -4.30 -4.24
CA LYS A 509 -32.76 -3.07 -4.80
C LYS A 509 -31.76 -2.21 -5.58
N GLY A 510 -30.58 -2.76 -5.87
CA GLY A 510 -29.46 -2.01 -6.45
C GLY A 510 -28.76 -1.10 -5.44
N PHE A 511 -27.55 -0.67 -5.78
CA PHE A 511 -26.86 0.37 -5.04
C PHE A 511 -27.57 1.71 -5.16
N ALA A 512 -27.47 2.52 -4.12
CA ALA A 512 -27.98 3.88 -4.08
C ALA A 512 -26.99 4.80 -3.37
N VAL A 513 -26.97 6.05 -3.77
CA VAL A 513 -26.18 7.12 -3.17
C VAL A 513 -26.84 8.46 -3.52
N GLU A 514 -26.84 9.40 -2.60
CA GLU A 514 -27.35 10.76 -2.84
C GLU A 514 -26.25 11.66 -3.39
N ASP A 515 -25.10 11.70 -2.74
CA ASP A 515 -23.88 12.38 -3.17
C ASP A 515 -22.68 11.48 -2.86
N ALA A 516 -22.05 10.94 -3.90
CA ALA A 516 -20.86 10.08 -3.73
C ALA A 516 -19.61 10.85 -3.31
N GLY A 517 -19.63 12.17 -3.27
CA GLY A 517 -18.49 13.00 -2.88
C GLY A 517 -17.44 13.17 -3.98
N PHE A 518 -17.78 12.97 -5.25
CA PHE A 518 -16.87 13.14 -6.37
C PHE A 518 -16.85 14.58 -6.89
N GLN A 519 -15.64 15.10 -7.14
CA GLN A 519 -15.41 16.35 -7.85
C GLN A 519 -14.69 16.06 -9.17
N ALA A 520 -15.34 16.38 -10.28
CA ALA A 520 -14.70 16.31 -11.58
C ALA A 520 -13.66 17.45 -11.75
N PRO A 521 -12.57 17.21 -12.50
CA PRO A 521 -11.61 18.27 -12.80
C PRO A 521 -12.21 19.34 -13.70
N ALA A 522 -11.62 20.55 -13.69
CA ALA A 522 -12.00 21.63 -14.59
C ALA A 522 -11.76 21.24 -16.04
N LEU A 523 -12.64 21.67 -16.94
CA LEU A 523 -12.47 21.51 -18.37
C LEU A 523 -11.24 22.30 -18.90
N ASP A 524 -10.97 23.46 -18.29
CA ASP A 524 -9.77 24.28 -18.53
C ASP A 524 -9.07 24.56 -17.20
N GLY A 525 -8.08 23.75 -16.88
CA GLY A 525 -7.28 23.86 -15.66
C GLY A 525 -6.30 25.02 -15.64
N SER A 526 -6.05 25.68 -16.80
CA SER A 526 -5.10 26.81 -16.90
C SER A 526 -5.47 28.00 -15.99
N LYS A 527 -6.76 28.16 -15.73
CA LYS A 527 -7.33 29.25 -14.89
C LYS A 527 -7.45 28.89 -13.42
N VAL A 528 -7.17 27.65 -13.05
CA VAL A 528 -7.27 27.18 -11.67
C VAL A 528 -5.99 27.53 -10.92
N GLU A 529 -6.14 28.21 -9.79
CA GLU A 529 -5.05 28.48 -8.84
C GLU A 529 -4.93 27.33 -7.86
N VAL A 530 -3.70 26.85 -7.65
CA VAL A 530 -3.41 25.83 -6.64
C VAL A 530 -3.21 26.51 -5.29
N LEU A 531 -3.93 26.04 -4.28
CA LEU A 531 -3.98 26.68 -2.95
C LEU A 531 -2.86 26.11 -2.07
N VAL A 532 -1.76 26.86 -1.95
CA VAL A 532 -0.66 26.60 -1.00
C VAL A 532 -0.28 27.89 -0.33
N SER A 533 -0.53 28.00 0.98
CA SER A 533 -0.10 29.17 1.74
C SER A 533 1.42 29.23 1.87
N PRO A 534 2.09 30.36 1.60
CA PRO A 534 3.53 30.49 1.78
C PRO A 534 3.97 30.41 3.26
N THR A 535 3.05 30.52 4.19
CA THR A 535 3.29 30.40 5.64
C THR A 535 2.76 29.10 6.23
N SER A 536 2.38 28.14 5.37
CA SER A 536 1.90 26.84 5.83
C SER A 536 2.97 26.08 6.60
N HIS A 537 2.54 25.36 7.64
CA HIS A 537 3.37 24.38 8.34
C HIS A 537 3.17 22.96 7.81
N ARG A 538 2.15 22.74 6.99
CA ARG A 538 1.75 21.41 6.47
C ARG A 538 2.11 21.21 5.00
N LEU A 539 2.19 22.27 4.22
CA LEU A 539 2.42 22.26 2.77
C LEU A 539 3.57 23.18 2.39
N GLN A 540 4.39 22.75 1.45
CA GLN A 540 5.53 23.52 0.94
C GLN A 540 5.67 23.28 -0.55
N LEU A 541 5.68 24.35 -1.36
CA LEU A 541 6.08 24.25 -2.75
C LEU A 541 7.53 23.79 -2.84
N LEU A 542 7.78 22.78 -3.66
CA LEU A 542 9.11 22.22 -3.80
C LEU A 542 9.97 23.05 -4.76
N ALA A 543 11.25 23.20 -4.43
CA ALA A 543 12.26 23.64 -5.36
C ALA A 543 12.97 22.41 -5.97
N PRO A 544 13.32 22.43 -7.25
CA PRO A 544 14.09 21.34 -7.86
C PRO A 544 15.42 21.13 -7.16
N PHE A 545 15.82 19.88 -7.00
CA PHE A 545 17.16 19.58 -6.49
C PHE A 545 18.24 20.01 -7.51
N THR A 546 19.39 20.44 -6.99
CA THR A 546 20.50 20.89 -7.82
C THR A 546 21.12 19.74 -8.59
N PRO A 547 21.47 19.93 -9.88
CA PRO A 547 22.21 18.94 -10.64
C PRO A 547 23.57 18.61 -10.00
N TRP A 548 24.13 17.45 -10.38
CA TRP A 548 25.49 17.08 -10.00
C TRP A 548 26.50 18.06 -10.63
N GLU A 549 27.54 18.41 -9.87
CA GLU A 549 28.52 19.44 -10.25
C GLU A 549 29.58 18.94 -11.25
N GLY A 550 29.51 17.66 -11.67
CA GLY A 550 30.44 17.09 -12.66
C GLY A 550 31.80 16.66 -12.06
N THR A 551 31.94 16.61 -10.74
CA THR A 551 33.14 16.23 -10.03
C THR A 551 32.90 15.08 -9.06
N ASP A 552 34.00 14.41 -8.66
CA ASP A 552 33.95 13.43 -7.57
C ASP A 552 33.47 14.06 -6.26
N LEU A 553 32.80 13.25 -5.42
CA LEU A 553 32.39 13.69 -4.09
C LEU A 553 33.56 13.54 -3.12
N LYS A 554 34.00 14.63 -2.50
CA LYS A 554 35.14 14.63 -1.58
C LYS A 554 34.77 15.30 -0.27
N GLY A 555 35.41 14.83 0.80
CA GLY A 555 35.29 15.43 2.12
C GLY A 555 33.88 15.20 2.75
N LEU A 556 33.20 14.16 2.40
CA LEU A 556 31.89 13.84 2.98
C LEU A 556 32.03 13.46 4.45
N LYS A 557 31.14 14.03 5.29
CA LYS A 557 31.05 13.68 6.70
C LYS A 557 30.21 12.41 6.88
N LEU A 558 30.64 11.50 7.75
CA LEU A 558 29.80 10.36 8.14
C LEU A 558 28.68 10.87 9.05
N LEU A 559 27.44 10.92 8.52
CA LEU A 559 26.31 11.35 9.33
C LEU A 559 25.91 10.29 10.36
N ILE A 560 25.74 9.07 9.91
CA ILE A 560 25.39 7.91 10.73
C ILE A 560 25.86 6.62 10.06
N LYS A 561 26.33 5.67 10.86
CA LYS A 561 26.45 4.25 10.50
C LYS A 561 25.35 3.48 11.20
N ALA A 562 24.30 3.15 10.46
CA ALA A 562 23.12 2.46 11.00
C ALA A 562 23.44 0.98 11.26
N LYS A 563 23.14 0.51 12.47
CA LYS A 563 23.34 -0.86 12.93
C LYS A 563 22.12 -1.71 12.68
N GLY A 564 22.28 -2.81 11.96
CA GLY A 564 21.24 -3.80 11.73
C GLY A 564 20.05 -3.23 10.92
N LYS A 565 18.84 -3.64 11.26
CA LYS A 565 17.62 -3.31 10.51
C LYS A 565 17.32 -1.80 10.51
N CYS A 566 17.31 -1.20 9.32
CA CYS A 566 16.92 0.19 9.12
C CYS A 566 15.78 0.26 8.09
N THR A 567 14.55 0.37 8.56
CA THR A 567 13.34 0.43 7.73
C THR A 567 13.01 1.85 7.29
N THR A 568 12.09 2.01 6.35
CA THR A 568 11.56 3.32 5.99
C THR A 568 10.89 4.04 7.18
N ASP A 569 10.38 3.31 8.17
CA ASP A 569 9.89 3.89 9.43
C ASP A 569 11.00 4.43 10.32
N HIS A 570 12.20 3.89 10.22
CA HIS A 570 13.37 4.44 10.92
C HIS A 570 13.94 5.67 10.21
N ILE A 571 13.77 5.76 8.88
CA ILE A 571 14.31 6.87 8.07
C ILE A 571 13.33 8.04 8.03
N SER A 572 12.03 7.78 7.80
CA SER A 572 10.96 8.78 7.74
C SER A 572 9.71 8.21 8.40
N MET A 573 9.54 8.50 9.68
CA MET A 573 8.45 7.96 10.49
C MET A 573 7.06 8.39 10.02
N ALA A 574 6.06 7.54 10.29
CA ALA A 574 4.64 7.85 10.22
C ALA A 574 4.12 8.39 11.57
N GLY A 575 2.86 8.14 11.91
CA GLY A 575 2.22 8.61 13.14
C GLY A 575 2.10 10.13 13.17
N PRO A 576 2.55 10.82 14.23
CA PRO A 576 2.41 12.28 14.35
C PRO A 576 3.03 13.10 13.21
N TRP A 577 3.96 12.49 12.46
CA TRP A 577 4.64 13.12 11.32
C TRP A 577 3.79 13.16 10.05
N LEU A 578 2.70 12.41 9.97
CA LEU A 578 1.79 12.39 8.83
C LEU A 578 1.26 13.79 8.47
N LYS A 579 1.09 14.66 9.46
CA LYS A 579 0.65 16.06 9.25
C LYS A 579 1.65 16.89 8.41
N PHE A 580 2.91 16.48 8.31
CA PHE A 580 3.95 17.19 7.56
C PHE A 580 4.26 16.56 6.20
N ARG A 581 3.48 15.57 5.75
CA ARG A 581 3.73 14.86 4.47
C ARG A 581 3.82 15.77 3.25
N GLY A 582 3.16 16.91 3.27
CA GLY A 582 3.22 17.91 2.22
C GLY A 582 4.30 19.00 2.43
N HIS A 583 5.09 18.96 3.52
CA HIS A 583 6.09 19.98 3.85
C HIS A 583 7.46 19.37 4.04
N LEU A 584 8.27 19.37 2.98
CA LEU A 584 9.55 18.65 2.94
C LEU A 584 10.50 19.11 4.05
N ASP A 585 10.62 20.40 4.32
CA ASP A 585 11.53 20.88 5.35
C ASP A 585 11.10 20.46 6.76
N ASN A 586 9.80 20.58 7.08
CA ASN A 586 9.29 20.19 8.39
C ASN A 586 9.35 18.69 8.64
N ILE A 587 9.00 17.85 7.65
CA ILE A 587 9.08 16.40 7.81
C ILE A 587 10.53 15.93 7.93
N SER A 588 11.48 16.63 7.31
CA SER A 588 12.90 16.29 7.40
C SER A 588 13.46 16.36 8.83
N ASN A 589 12.70 16.94 9.80
CA ASN A 589 13.08 16.89 11.22
C ASN A 589 12.90 15.47 11.81
N ASN A 590 12.33 14.51 11.08
CA ASN A 590 12.30 13.11 11.49
C ASN A 590 13.31 12.22 10.75
N MET A 591 14.18 12.81 9.92
CA MET A 591 15.14 12.04 9.14
C MET A 591 16.04 11.18 10.03
N LEU A 592 15.95 9.85 9.86
CA LEU A 592 16.80 8.87 10.53
C LEU A 592 16.72 8.83 12.07
N ILE A 593 15.71 9.47 12.69
CA ILE A 593 15.56 9.47 14.15
C ILE A 593 15.27 8.08 14.74
N GLY A 594 14.83 7.12 13.92
CA GLY A 594 14.62 5.74 14.33
C GLY A 594 15.79 4.80 14.03
N ALA A 595 16.82 5.27 13.31
CA ALA A 595 18.00 4.47 13.02
C ALA A 595 18.89 4.34 14.25
N VAL A 596 19.40 3.12 14.51
CA VAL A 596 20.31 2.85 15.62
C VAL A 596 21.74 3.16 15.18
N ASN A 597 22.41 4.07 15.86
CA ASN A 597 23.80 4.39 15.60
C ASN A 597 24.72 3.24 16.05
N TYR A 598 25.56 2.75 15.12
CA TYR A 598 26.49 1.65 15.35
C TYR A 598 27.47 1.91 16.51
N PHE A 599 27.89 3.15 16.69
CA PHE A 599 28.96 3.51 17.62
C PHE A 599 28.51 3.64 19.09
N ASN A 600 27.21 3.86 19.33
CA ASN A 600 26.72 4.09 20.69
C ASN A 600 25.41 3.36 21.03
N ASP A 601 24.87 2.56 20.10
CA ASP A 601 23.62 1.80 20.24
C ASP A 601 22.37 2.65 20.58
N LYS A 602 22.40 3.96 20.27
CA LYS A 602 21.28 4.88 20.50
C LYS A 602 20.59 5.26 19.20
N THR A 603 19.32 5.62 19.30
CA THR A 603 18.56 6.26 18.22
C THR A 603 18.64 7.78 18.36
N ASP A 604 18.51 8.49 17.24
CA ASP A 604 18.54 9.96 17.16
C ASP A 604 19.74 10.59 17.92
N ASN A 605 20.90 9.96 17.83
CA ASN A 605 22.09 10.37 18.57
C ASN A 605 23.37 10.09 17.78
N VAL A 606 23.88 11.10 17.12
CA VAL A 606 25.12 11.04 16.29
C VAL A 606 26.09 12.13 16.71
N LYS A 607 27.37 11.90 16.45
CA LYS A 607 28.43 12.88 16.69
C LYS A 607 28.40 13.97 15.62
N ASN A 608 28.31 15.20 16.04
CA ASN A 608 28.51 16.36 15.16
C ASN A 608 30.00 16.69 15.09
N GLU A 609 30.62 16.41 13.96
CA GLU A 609 32.07 16.62 13.79
C GLU A 609 32.52 18.11 13.85
N LEU A 610 31.58 19.06 13.66
CA LEU A 610 31.88 20.48 13.78
C LEU A 610 32.04 20.92 15.24
N THR A 611 31.32 20.27 16.16
CA THR A 611 31.30 20.66 17.58
C THR A 611 31.93 19.60 18.47
N GLY A 612 32.03 18.35 18.03
CA GLY A 612 32.44 17.21 18.83
C GLY A 612 31.33 16.65 19.74
N GLU A 613 30.15 17.27 19.78
CA GLU A 613 29.04 16.90 20.64
C GLU A 613 28.10 15.90 19.97
N TYR A 614 27.44 15.07 20.78
CA TYR A 614 26.38 14.17 20.29
C TYR A 614 25.02 14.86 20.33
N GLY A 615 24.23 14.68 19.27
CA GLY A 615 22.90 15.28 19.14
C GLY A 615 21.99 14.57 18.15
N PRO A 616 20.77 15.12 17.93
CA PRO A 616 19.82 14.59 16.97
C PRO A 616 20.35 14.54 15.54
N VAL A 617 20.02 13.47 14.82
CA VAL A 617 20.50 13.27 13.43
C VAL A 617 20.11 14.42 12.49
N PRO A 618 18.82 14.88 12.45
CA PRO A 618 18.43 15.98 11.57
C PRO A 618 19.13 17.30 11.91
N ALA A 619 19.30 17.60 13.20
CA ALA A 619 19.98 18.81 13.65
C ALA A 619 21.44 18.83 13.22
N THR A 620 22.18 17.73 13.43
CA THR A 620 23.55 17.55 12.99
C THR A 620 23.69 17.75 11.48
N GLN A 621 22.77 17.16 10.69
CA GLN A 621 22.80 17.32 9.23
C GLN A 621 22.49 18.76 8.79
N ARG A 622 21.59 19.46 9.49
CA ARG A 622 21.35 20.88 9.23
C ARG A 622 22.58 21.74 9.48
N ASP A 623 23.36 21.43 10.51
CA ASP A 623 24.63 22.11 10.78
C ASP A 623 25.64 21.88 9.64
N TYR A 624 25.76 20.63 9.15
CA TYR A 624 26.61 20.32 7.99
C TYR A 624 26.17 21.07 6.74
N LYS A 625 24.85 21.09 6.46
CA LYS A 625 24.30 21.85 5.33
C LYS A 625 24.59 23.34 5.43
N ALA A 626 24.43 23.94 6.62
CA ALA A 626 24.72 25.36 6.87
C ALA A 626 26.20 25.68 6.69
N ALA A 627 27.09 24.73 6.99
CA ALA A 627 28.52 24.84 6.78
C ALA A 627 28.96 24.52 5.32
N GLY A 628 28.03 24.21 4.43
CA GLY A 628 28.33 23.83 3.03
C GLY A 628 28.94 22.45 2.87
N LEU A 629 28.84 21.57 3.87
CA LEU A 629 29.40 20.23 3.87
C LEU A 629 28.37 19.20 3.41
N GLY A 630 28.81 18.26 2.55
CA GLY A 630 28.06 17.07 2.22
C GLY A 630 28.31 15.97 3.25
N SER A 631 27.39 15.00 3.30
CA SER A 631 27.50 13.84 4.16
C SER A 631 27.13 12.54 3.45
N ILE A 632 27.44 11.43 4.11
CA ILE A 632 27.10 10.07 3.69
C ILE A 632 26.40 9.35 4.85
N VAL A 633 25.41 8.53 4.50
CA VAL A 633 24.77 7.57 5.41
C VAL A 633 25.29 6.18 5.08
N VAL A 634 25.68 5.43 6.11
CA VAL A 634 26.10 4.03 5.96
C VAL A 634 25.07 3.13 6.64
N GLY A 635 24.65 2.07 5.96
CA GLY A 635 23.62 1.14 6.45
C GLY A 635 24.02 -0.32 6.32
N ASP A 636 23.22 -1.18 6.94
CA ASP A 636 23.42 -2.62 6.98
C ASP A 636 22.57 -3.32 5.88
N GLU A 637 22.13 -4.55 6.12
CA GLU A 637 21.36 -5.36 5.17
C GLU A 637 19.94 -4.85 5.00
N ASN A 638 19.43 -4.96 3.76
CA ASN A 638 18.03 -4.64 3.39
C ASN A 638 17.58 -3.23 3.83
N TYR A 639 18.47 -2.25 3.69
CA TYR A 639 18.22 -0.87 4.09
C TYR A 639 17.03 -0.26 3.35
N GLY A 640 16.12 0.37 4.10
CA GLY A 640 14.91 0.97 3.55
C GLY A 640 13.75 -0.01 3.34
N GLU A 641 13.80 -1.20 3.97
CA GLU A 641 12.67 -2.15 4.00
C GLU A 641 11.40 -1.48 4.56
N GLY A 642 10.23 -1.91 4.09
CA GLY A 642 8.93 -1.47 4.61
C GLY A 642 8.09 -0.72 3.60
N SER A 643 7.32 0.27 4.06
CA SER A 643 6.42 1.06 3.20
C SER A 643 7.18 1.84 2.14
N SER A 644 6.60 1.95 0.95
CA SER A 644 7.17 2.76 -0.13
C SER A 644 7.01 4.25 0.20
N ARG A 645 8.05 4.85 0.78
CA ARG A 645 8.08 6.26 1.17
C ARG A 645 9.17 7.00 0.41
N GLU A 646 8.78 7.81 -0.54
CA GLU A 646 9.68 8.73 -1.24
C GLU A 646 10.34 9.73 -0.29
N HIS A 647 9.66 10.10 0.81
CA HIS A 647 10.21 10.96 1.86
C HIS A 647 11.52 10.42 2.43
N ALA A 648 11.63 9.09 2.59
CA ALA A 648 12.86 8.45 3.07
C ALA A 648 14.09 8.69 2.16
N ALA A 649 13.86 9.07 0.89
CA ALA A 649 14.90 9.50 -0.05
C ALA A 649 14.99 11.03 -0.17
N MET A 650 13.85 11.72 -0.14
CA MET A 650 13.79 13.17 -0.29
C MET A 650 14.36 13.93 0.91
N GLU A 651 14.10 13.47 2.13
CA GLU A 651 14.56 14.12 3.36
C GLU A 651 16.09 14.16 3.45
N PRO A 652 16.85 13.04 3.31
CA PRO A 652 18.29 13.09 3.27
C PRO A 652 18.81 13.99 2.14
N ARG A 653 18.22 13.89 0.95
CA ARG A 653 18.58 14.72 -0.21
C ARG A 653 18.37 16.20 0.08
N HIS A 654 17.23 16.56 0.66
CA HIS A 654 16.88 17.94 1.02
C HIS A 654 17.85 18.52 2.05
N LEU A 655 18.22 17.74 3.06
CA LEU A 655 19.14 18.17 4.11
C LEU A 655 20.63 18.15 3.69
N GLY A 656 20.96 17.62 2.49
CA GLY A 656 22.33 17.70 1.95
C GLY A 656 23.16 16.42 2.11
N VAL A 657 22.54 15.29 2.45
CA VAL A 657 23.17 13.96 2.28
C VAL A 657 23.42 13.73 0.80
N ARG A 658 24.61 13.25 0.43
CA ARG A 658 25.02 13.06 -0.96
C ARG A 658 24.98 11.61 -1.41
N ALA A 659 25.20 10.67 -0.51
CA ALA A 659 25.26 9.25 -0.80
C ALA A 659 24.72 8.41 0.35
N VAL A 660 24.23 7.23 0.00
CA VAL A 660 23.83 6.16 0.93
C VAL A 660 24.59 4.90 0.52
N LEU A 661 25.45 4.37 1.42
CA LEU A 661 26.25 3.16 1.21
C LEU A 661 25.77 2.06 2.15
N VAL A 662 25.40 0.91 1.62
CA VAL A 662 24.79 -0.17 2.42
C VAL A 662 25.33 -1.55 2.02
N LYS A 663 25.12 -2.56 2.86
CA LYS A 663 25.38 -3.95 2.47
C LYS A 663 24.39 -4.45 1.43
N SER A 664 23.11 -4.05 1.55
CA SER A 664 22.08 -4.26 0.51
C SER A 664 20.90 -3.29 0.71
N PHE A 665 20.22 -2.96 -0.37
CA PHE A 665 19.00 -2.13 -0.36
C PHE A 665 17.71 -2.96 -0.44
N ALA A 666 16.65 -2.44 0.16
CA ALA A 666 15.31 -2.76 -0.27
C ALA A 666 15.01 -2.07 -1.62
N ARG A 667 14.45 -2.82 -2.58
CA ARG A 667 14.28 -2.40 -3.98
C ARG A 667 13.63 -1.03 -4.14
N ILE A 668 12.47 -0.82 -3.52
CA ILE A 668 11.70 0.42 -3.67
C ILE A 668 12.48 1.62 -3.17
N HIS A 669 13.18 1.47 -2.04
CA HIS A 669 13.98 2.55 -1.47
C HIS A 669 15.17 2.92 -2.35
N GLU A 670 15.86 1.93 -2.92
CA GLU A 670 16.94 2.16 -3.89
C GLU A 670 16.44 2.95 -5.10
N THR A 671 15.29 2.55 -5.68
CA THR A 671 14.67 3.27 -6.78
C THR A 671 14.32 4.71 -6.40
N ASN A 672 13.75 4.92 -5.21
CA ASN A 672 13.46 6.27 -4.72
C ASN A 672 14.71 7.13 -4.57
N LEU A 673 15.82 6.59 -4.05
CA LEU A 673 17.08 7.31 -3.97
C LEU A 673 17.57 7.76 -5.36
N LYS A 674 17.56 6.85 -6.34
CA LYS A 674 17.97 7.13 -7.73
C LYS A 674 17.09 8.22 -8.37
N LYS A 675 15.77 8.15 -8.21
CA LYS A 675 14.82 9.13 -8.74
C LYS A 675 15.03 10.53 -8.14
N GLN A 676 15.46 10.62 -6.89
CA GLN A 676 15.76 11.89 -6.22
C GLN A 676 17.20 12.39 -6.49
N GLY A 677 17.94 11.74 -7.37
CA GLY A 677 19.33 12.12 -7.69
C GLY A 677 20.31 11.88 -6.54
N MET A 678 20.00 10.96 -5.63
CA MET A 678 20.93 10.47 -4.59
C MET A 678 21.82 9.37 -5.15
N LEU A 679 23.04 9.27 -4.65
CA LEU A 679 23.96 8.18 -4.99
C LEU A 679 23.73 7.00 -4.04
N GLY A 680 23.11 5.93 -4.54
CA GLY A 680 22.89 4.66 -3.82
C GLY A 680 24.00 3.66 -4.17
N LEU A 681 24.78 3.23 -3.17
CA LEU A 681 25.93 2.35 -3.34
C LEU A 681 25.82 1.13 -2.44
N THR A 682 26.45 0.03 -2.87
CA THR A 682 26.60 -1.17 -2.05
C THR A 682 28.07 -1.53 -1.88
N PHE A 683 28.43 -2.09 -0.73
CA PHE A 683 29.76 -2.64 -0.53
C PHE A 683 30.03 -3.76 -1.53
N ALA A 684 31.20 -3.72 -2.19
CA ALA A 684 31.66 -4.83 -3.02
C ALA A 684 32.04 -6.04 -2.15
N ASP A 685 32.68 -5.78 -1.02
CA ASP A 685 32.90 -6.71 0.08
C ASP A 685 32.15 -6.20 1.32
N LYS A 686 31.22 -6.97 1.85
CA LYS A 686 30.40 -6.57 3.00
C LYS A 686 31.20 -6.37 4.29
N ASP A 687 32.37 -6.98 4.39
CA ASP A 687 33.28 -6.83 5.53
C ASP A 687 33.93 -5.43 5.58
N ASP A 688 33.94 -4.71 4.45
CA ASP A 688 34.40 -3.32 4.41
C ASP A 688 33.51 -2.36 5.24
N TYR A 689 32.28 -2.77 5.55
CA TYR A 689 31.41 -2.04 6.48
C TYR A 689 32.09 -1.79 7.83
N ASP A 690 32.85 -2.76 8.34
CA ASP A 690 33.52 -2.65 9.65
C ASP A 690 34.70 -1.71 9.66
N LYS A 691 35.28 -1.39 8.49
CA LYS A 691 36.40 -0.45 8.34
C LYS A 691 36.01 1.02 8.58
N ILE A 692 34.71 1.35 8.41
CA ILE A 692 34.23 2.74 8.54
C ILE A 692 34.14 3.11 10.03
N LEU A 693 34.86 4.13 10.43
CA LEU A 693 34.95 4.67 11.79
C LEU A 693 34.10 5.96 11.94
N GLU A 694 33.75 6.34 13.17
CA GLU A 694 32.83 7.44 13.46
C GLU A 694 33.31 8.80 12.95
N ASP A 695 34.60 9.05 13.03
CA ASP A 695 35.23 10.35 12.66
C ASP A 695 35.83 10.36 11.24
N ASP A 696 35.45 9.40 10.41
CA ASP A 696 35.97 9.33 9.05
C ASP A 696 35.42 10.43 8.16
N THR A 697 36.35 11.00 7.36
CA THR A 697 35.98 11.79 6.19
C THR A 697 36.07 10.91 4.94
N ILE A 698 35.11 11.00 4.04
CA ILE A 698 34.94 10.02 2.97
C ILE A 698 34.93 10.69 1.60
N ASP A 699 35.73 10.15 0.68
CA ASP A 699 35.69 10.51 -0.75
C ASP A 699 35.06 9.39 -1.57
N ILE A 700 34.30 9.75 -2.60
CA ILE A 700 33.79 8.83 -3.62
C ILE A 700 34.35 9.27 -4.97
N LEU A 701 35.18 8.41 -5.55
CA LEU A 701 35.95 8.68 -6.76
C LEU A 701 35.43 7.85 -7.94
N GLY A 702 35.61 8.38 -9.16
CA GLY A 702 35.21 7.72 -10.41
C GLY A 702 33.87 8.19 -10.97
N LEU A 703 33.23 9.17 -10.36
CA LEU A 703 31.94 9.70 -10.82
C LEU A 703 32.02 10.40 -12.18
N THR A 704 33.18 10.97 -12.52
CA THR A 704 33.39 11.59 -13.86
C THR A 704 33.33 10.59 -15.01
N GLU A 705 33.52 9.30 -14.70
CA GLU A 705 33.39 8.17 -15.63
C GLU A 705 32.24 7.22 -15.23
N PHE A 706 31.22 7.73 -14.53
CA PHE A 706 30.10 6.94 -14.03
C PHE A 706 29.38 6.24 -15.19
N ALA A 707 29.36 4.93 -15.17
CA ALA A 707 28.79 4.08 -16.22
C ALA A 707 28.18 2.80 -15.61
N PRO A 708 27.18 2.18 -16.25
CA PRO A 708 26.62 0.90 -15.79
C PRO A 708 27.70 -0.14 -15.56
N ASP A 709 27.53 -0.96 -14.52
CA ASP A 709 28.42 -2.05 -14.12
C ASP A 709 29.89 -1.66 -13.83
N LYS A 710 30.18 -0.36 -13.71
CA LYS A 710 31.51 0.13 -13.39
C LYS A 710 31.59 0.55 -11.91
N PRO A 711 32.28 -0.23 -11.04
CA PRO A 711 32.43 0.13 -9.63
C PRO A 711 33.08 1.51 -9.43
N LEU A 712 32.71 2.16 -8.32
CA LEU A 712 33.35 3.38 -7.85
C LEU A 712 34.38 3.03 -6.74
N THR A 713 35.23 3.99 -6.42
CA THR A 713 36.22 3.84 -5.34
C THR A 713 35.81 4.72 -4.16
N LEU A 714 35.69 4.13 -2.99
CA LEU A 714 35.51 4.84 -1.72
C LEU A 714 36.88 4.96 -1.01
N VAL A 715 37.19 6.14 -0.54
CA VAL A 715 38.43 6.41 0.23
C VAL A 715 38.01 6.91 1.61
N LEU A 716 38.48 6.23 2.64
CA LEU A 716 38.33 6.62 4.04
C LEU A 716 39.59 7.43 4.46
N HIS A 717 39.37 8.57 5.09
CA HIS A 717 40.41 9.35 5.75
C HIS A 717 40.12 9.30 7.25
N HIS A 718 40.91 8.50 7.97
CA HIS A 718 40.75 8.30 9.41
C HIS A 718 41.28 9.46 10.22
N ALA A 719 40.79 9.66 11.42
CA ALA A 719 41.22 10.74 12.33
C ALA A 719 42.68 10.66 12.72
N ASP A 720 43.32 9.49 12.66
CA ASP A 720 44.73 9.28 12.92
C ASP A 720 45.63 9.63 11.73
N GLY A 721 45.04 10.07 10.61
CA GLY A 721 45.74 10.44 9.38
C GLY A 721 46.03 9.27 8.42
N THR A 722 45.61 8.05 8.77
CA THR A 722 45.69 6.91 7.85
C THR A 722 44.56 6.94 6.82
N THR A 723 44.76 6.27 5.70
CA THR A 723 43.75 6.16 4.64
C THR A 723 43.56 4.72 4.21
N GLU A 724 42.33 4.34 3.98
CA GLU A 724 41.94 3.07 3.37
C GLU A 724 41.08 3.31 2.12
N GLN A 725 41.13 2.41 1.16
CA GLN A 725 40.27 2.49 -0.01
C GLN A 725 39.74 1.11 -0.41
N PHE A 726 38.53 1.08 -0.91
CA PHE A 726 37.91 -0.14 -1.43
C PHE A 726 36.87 0.17 -2.52
N ALA A 727 36.50 -0.86 -3.28
CA ALA A 727 35.49 -0.74 -4.33
C ALA A 727 34.10 -0.75 -3.73
N VAL A 728 33.22 0.06 -4.32
CA VAL A 728 31.77 0.05 -4.05
C VAL A 728 31.00 -0.15 -5.36
N ASN A 729 29.95 -0.96 -5.30
CA ASN A 729 29.11 -1.27 -6.44
C ASN A 729 27.88 -0.37 -6.49
N HIS A 730 27.21 -0.39 -7.62
CA HIS A 730 25.92 0.25 -7.83
C HIS A 730 25.12 -0.51 -8.88
N SER A 731 23.82 -0.26 -8.95
CA SER A 731 22.88 -0.88 -9.90
C SER A 731 22.28 0.14 -10.88
N TYR A 732 22.97 1.25 -11.14
CA TYR A 732 22.50 2.29 -12.08
C TYR A 732 22.63 1.81 -13.52
N ASN A 733 21.52 1.89 -14.27
CA ASN A 733 21.55 1.86 -15.73
C ASN A 733 21.86 3.25 -16.31
N ALA A 734 21.98 3.35 -17.64
CA ALA A 734 22.34 4.62 -18.29
C ALA A 734 21.31 5.75 -18.01
N GLN A 735 20.03 5.45 -18.04
CA GLN A 735 18.96 6.42 -17.76
C GLN A 735 19.02 6.91 -16.29
N GLN A 736 19.26 6.02 -15.36
CA GLN A 736 19.35 6.37 -13.92
C GLN A 736 20.61 7.20 -13.62
N ILE A 737 21.70 7.00 -14.38
CA ILE A 737 22.88 7.87 -14.32
C ILE A 737 22.54 9.28 -14.79
N ASP A 738 21.72 9.41 -15.83
CA ASP A 738 21.24 10.73 -16.30
C ASP A 738 20.34 11.39 -15.22
N TRP A 739 19.52 10.63 -14.49
CA TRP A 739 18.78 11.16 -13.34
C TRP A 739 19.74 11.72 -12.26
N PHE A 740 20.76 10.98 -11.92
CA PHE A 740 21.77 11.44 -10.95
C PHE A 740 22.43 12.75 -11.43
N LYS A 741 22.87 12.79 -12.68
CA LYS A 741 23.52 13.98 -13.26
C LYS A 741 22.59 15.19 -13.30
N ALA A 742 21.33 15.00 -13.60
CA ALA A 742 20.33 16.06 -13.65
C ALA A 742 19.86 16.54 -12.26
N GLY A 743 20.22 15.83 -11.18
CA GLY A 743 19.75 16.10 -9.83
C GLY A 743 18.41 15.49 -9.48
N GLY A 744 17.87 14.62 -10.36
CA GLY A 744 16.64 13.87 -10.18
C GLY A 744 15.90 13.62 -11.49
N ALA A 745 15.06 12.58 -11.53
CA ALA A 745 14.27 12.21 -12.72
C ALA A 745 13.36 13.36 -13.19
N LEU A 746 12.69 14.04 -12.26
CA LEU A 746 11.78 15.15 -12.55
C LEU A 746 12.47 16.34 -13.21
N ASN A 747 13.74 16.56 -12.96
CA ASN A 747 14.50 17.65 -13.61
C ASN A 747 14.64 17.40 -15.11
N ILE A 748 14.80 16.15 -15.54
CA ILE A 748 14.85 15.78 -16.97
C ILE A 748 13.48 16.06 -17.61
N ILE A 749 12.40 15.60 -16.99
CA ILE A 749 11.04 15.80 -17.49
C ILE A 749 10.72 17.28 -17.66
N ARG A 750 11.09 18.10 -16.68
CA ARG A 750 10.88 19.55 -16.71
C ARG A 750 11.67 20.20 -17.85
N ALA A 751 12.92 19.79 -18.06
CA ALA A 751 13.74 20.31 -19.16
C ALA A 751 13.14 19.96 -20.53
N GLU A 752 12.65 18.73 -20.70
CA GLU A 752 11.95 18.30 -21.92
C GLU A 752 10.64 19.07 -22.15
N ALA A 753 9.85 19.29 -21.10
CA ALA A 753 8.62 20.07 -21.18
C ALA A 753 8.90 21.51 -21.58
N ALA A 754 9.92 22.14 -21.01
CA ALA A 754 10.35 23.49 -21.37
C ALA A 754 10.83 23.58 -22.84
N ALA A 755 11.58 22.59 -23.31
CA ALA A 755 12.04 22.53 -24.69
C ALA A 755 10.86 22.42 -25.71
N LYS A 756 9.83 21.63 -25.37
CA LYS A 756 8.62 21.49 -26.18
C LYS A 756 7.71 22.74 -26.18
N ALA A 757 7.74 23.55 -25.15
CA ALA A 757 6.97 24.78 -25.05
C ALA A 757 7.58 25.95 -25.89
N VAL A 758 8.85 25.81 -26.27
CA VAL A 758 9.59 26.81 -27.11
C VAL A 758 9.45 26.52 -28.62
N LEU A 759 9.07 25.28 -28.97
CA LEU A 759 8.77 24.86 -30.35
C LEU A 759 7.27 25.08 -30.68
#